data_948d0dac0f3597ecff296ffd08e0ebc9
#
_entry.id   948d0dac0f3597ecff296ffd08e0ebc9
#
_cell.length_a   1.000
_cell.length_b   1.000
_cell.length_c   1.000
_cell.angle_alpha   90.00
_cell.angle_beta   90.00
_cell.angle_gamma   90.00
#
_symmetry.space_group_name_H-M   'P 1'
#
loop_
_entity.id
_entity.type
_entity.pdbx_description
1 polymer ?
#
loop_
_entity_poly.entity_id
_entity_poly.type
_entity_poly.pdbx_seq_one_letter_code
_entity_poly.pdbx_strand_id
1 'polypeptide(L)'
;MRKLFGRVCAVATAAVMMAGTVMAQLPVSIYASDDKGLVAAATQQPFRVLTAQEMVEEMGAGWNLGNTMDGHTGFTPNETLWQHVETTKQVIKTVHDNGFNTVRIPVTWGTMIDDENGYAVNDKWISRVQDIVDYCIEQDMYVIVNIHHDGAEQTGWLRIASDDFDSVKEKYKAVWKQIAKRFKDYDEHLIFESMNEVTGPGNNIQFDMDRVMELNQVFVDTVRGTGSNNAYRWLSVPGRYTNITNTTQYDFRLPEDTVENRLFLSVHYYNWLFGLAENTTYTEWTKDMTDELVAEFAQLEKFTSQGIPVIVGEYGAIDKRNEADRAYHYEVVNRICNTGMIVACYWDNGEYDLEKEPTDYNFTLIDREKCEPVYPDLIAAILRGKYLEGPADCSDLSKGTQIVPITDFQMDKDVLCIEVGALYETSVKDILPEDTNDIVLWKTDDPSVATVYDGRIRARGIGTTTITAYSQKDGVSKSMTVTVIARKGAEDIELSVPEQLELKADSYTYINAKTNDAKEYFTYRSSNEDVVTVSRTGKVLAKTDGVAYVTTTASTGKSAVTRVVVGHKAGANEISLAVNVYYNDNDNSYFSNEYGKPITVSGDGTYTLTFNCEEDLSDDAAKAGVDSLSHMTAIYIKDHDVTLGEAKKSKLTACNIMYDKIVVDGTELTITQTEPKSALKSSGIFDTNDPINSWDGSMVEEVVVKKHVADFKDIENPKTIEITFTLSGMEFEGAGEENATEDVAIESMELEVVDNEDGTYSVIAKVTPENATEKIYFASEDESVAAISQPLAAVENGKAQVLANAFKIGGTKITAYAEGMATAEILLGVSGITPAESEAASVGDIIPAPEVDISHETDEQPTEQQSETESTTPEETQTSSEADNTSEPGQQTSAASSGATLSIGAAVAIIVGVVLVAGIVVVILLKPRKDKTTEE
;
A
#
# COMPACT_ATOMS: atom_id res chain seq x y z
N MET A 1 -36.78 35.16 -28.01
CA MET A 1 -35.35 34.90 -27.68
C MET A 1 -34.98 35.04 -26.18
N ARG A 2 -35.91 35.28 -25.26
CA ARG A 2 -35.65 35.41 -23.82
C ARG A 2 -36.12 34.17 -22.98
N LYS A 3 -36.62 33.12 -23.63
CA LYS A 3 -37.07 31.88 -22.98
C LYS A 3 -36.22 30.65 -23.34
N LEU A 4 -35.15 30.83 -24.16
CA LEU A 4 -34.23 29.76 -24.52
C LEU A 4 -32.92 29.79 -23.73
N PHE A 5 -32.56 30.91 -23.15
CA PHE A 5 -31.35 31.09 -22.33
C PHE A 5 -31.51 30.60 -20.88
N GLY A 6 -32.74 30.47 -20.39
CA GLY A 6 -33.00 29.96 -19.01
C GLY A 6 -33.00 28.41 -18.87
N ARG A 7 -32.96 27.67 -19.99
CA ARG A 7 -32.95 26.18 -19.95
C ARG A 7 -31.57 25.56 -20.20
N VAL A 8 -30.61 26.31 -20.68
CA VAL A 8 -29.24 25.85 -20.91
C VAL A 8 -28.38 26.02 -19.66
N CYS A 9 -28.66 27.03 -18.82
CA CYS A 9 -27.94 27.16 -17.55
C CYS A 9 -28.42 26.22 -16.43
N ALA A 10 -29.64 25.66 -16.53
CA ALA A 10 -30.14 24.73 -15.52
C ALA A 10 -29.69 23.26 -15.77
N VAL A 11 -29.25 22.94 -16.97
CA VAL A 11 -28.72 21.61 -17.31
C VAL A 11 -27.22 21.52 -17.09
N ALA A 12 -26.50 22.63 -17.16
CA ALA A 12 -25.07 22.66 -16.86
C ALA A 12 -24.76 22.62 -15.34
N THR A 13 -25.70 23.10 -14.51
CA THR A 13 -25.52 23.03 -13.02
C THR A 13 -25.96 21.69 -12.44
N ALA A 14 -26.77 20.90 -13.13
CA ALA A 14 -27.15 19.56 -12.68
C ALA A 14 -26.17 18.48 -13.11
N ALA A 15 -25.35 18.71 -14.14
CA ALA A 15 -24.31 17.78 -14.59
C ALA A 15 -23.00 17.87 -13.77
N VAL A 16 -22.82 18.93 -13.00
CA VAL A 16 -21.66 19.10 -12.09
C VAL A 16 -21.94 18.57 -10.69
N MET A 17 -23.22 18.31 -10.34
CA MET A 17 -23.60 17.74 -9.05
C MET A 17 -23.84 16.22 -9.04
N MET A 18 -23.65 15.52 -10.17
CA MET A 18 -23.83 14.06 -10.23
C MET A 18 -22.55 13.27 -10.56
N ALA A 19 -21.37 13.91 -10.52
CA ALA A 19 -20.09 13.22 -10.63
C ALA A 19 -19.32 13.14 -9.30
N GLY A 20 -19.99 13.36 -8.18
CA GLY A 20 -19.36 13.50 -6.87
C GLY A 20 -19.92 12.63 -5.77
N THR A 21 -20.35 11.41 -6.06
CA THR A 21 -20.77 10.51 -4.98
C THR A 21 -20.34 9.08 -5.30
N VAL A 22 -19.15 8.74 -4.92
CA VAL A 22 -18.70 7.49 -4.27
C VAL A 22 -17.20 7.66 -3.98
N MET A 23 -16.86 8.37 -2.96
CA MET A 23 -15.63 8.23 -2.16
C MET A 23 -15.99 8.80 -0.79
N ALA A 24 -16.00 7.96 0.23
CA ALA A 24 -16.06 8.43 1.61
C ALA A 24 -14.76 9.20 1.88
N GLN A 25 -14.77 10.49 1.56
CA GLN A 25 -13.68 11.40 1.86
C GLN A 25 -14.03 12.13 3.13
N LEU A 26 -13.15 12.02 4.10
CA LEU A 26 -13.09 12.95 5.24
C LEU A 26 -13.03 14.39 4.71
N PRO A 27 -13.61 15.38 5.37
CA PRO A 27 -13.60 16.75 4.88
C PRO A 27 -12.17 17.27 4.84
N VAL A 28 -11.66 17.45 3.64
CA VAL A 28 -10.43 18.17 3.37
C VAL A 28 -10.82 19.63 3.20
N SER A 29 -10.41 20.50 4.11
CA SER A 29 -10.52 21.94 3.90
C SER A 29 -9.53 22.35 2.82
N ILE A 30 -9.99 22.44 1.58
CA ILE A 30 -9.20 22.88 0.45
C ILE A 30 -9.39 24.38 0.31
N TYR A 31 -8.35 25.16 0.60
CA TYR A 31 -8.28 26.54 0.14
C TYR A 31 -7.91 26.49 -1.36
N ALA A 32 -8.87 26.83 -2.23
CA ALA A 32 -8.69 26.73 -3.66
C ALA A 32 -7.78 27.84 -4.20
N SER A 33 -6.68 27.45 -4.84
CA SER A 33 -5.95 28.31 -5.76
C SER A 33 -6.75 28.56 -7.06
N ASP A 34 -6.43 29.62 -7.79
CA ASP A 34 -7.12 30.01 -9.04
C ASP A 34 -6.65 29.10 -10.21
N ASP A 35 -7.11 27.86 -10.24
CA ASP A 35 -6.70 26.77 -11.18
C ASP A 35 -7.11 26.94 -12.65
N LYS A 36 -7.23 28.15 -13.14
CA LYS A 36 -7.72 28.40 -14.51
C LYS A 36 -6.72 27.92 -15.58
N GLY A 37 -7.07 26.81 -16.23
CA GLY A 37 -6.33 26.25 -17.36
C GLY A 37 -5.34 25.13 -17.02
N LEU A 38 -5.21 24.79 -15.75
CA LEU A 38 -4.38 23.67 -15.34
C LEU A 38 -5.13 22.33 -15.48
N VAL A 39 -4.40 21.29 -15.84
CA VAL A 39 -4.89 19.91 -15.97
C VAL A 39 -4.18 19.03 -14.95
N ALA A 40 -4.80 17.92 -14.58
CA ALA A 40 -4.10 16.90 -13.81
C ALA A 40 -2.97 16.35 -14.68
N ALA A 41 -1.75 16.34 -14.15
CA ALA A 41 -0.63 15.71 -14.83
C ALA A 41 -0.68 14.19 -14.72
N ALA A 42 0.13 13.50 -15.52
CA ALA A 42 0.41 12.11 -15.29
C ALA A 42 1.04 11.98 -13.89
N THR A 43 0.41 11.22 -13.00
CA THR A 43 0.82 11.13 -11.60
C THR A 43 2.09 10.31 -11.39
N GLN A 44 2.65 9.70 -12.45
CA GLN A 44 3.79 8.78 -12.36
C GLN A 44 4.73 8.90 -13.57
N GLN A 45 5.93 8.35 -13.41
CA GLN A 45 6.86 8.17 -14.52
C GLN A 45 6.21 7.38 -15.67
N PRO A 46 6.64 7.58 -16.92
CA PRO A 46 6.07 6.91 -18.08
C PRO A 46 6.09 5.39 -17.93
N PHE A 47 4.97 4.75 -18.27
CA PHE A 47 4.87 3.29 -18.35
C PHE A 47 5.78 2.79 -19.48
N ARG A 48 6.74 1.91 -19.17
CA ARG A 48 7.63 1.30 -20.16
C ARG A 48 7.00 0.03 -20.73
N VAL A 49 7.06 -0.09 -22.04
CA VAL A 49 6.59 -1.29 -22.76
C VAL A 49 7.78 -2.22 -22.99
N LEU A 50 8.06 -3.09 -22.02
CA LEU A 50 9.17 -4.04 -22.06
C LEU A 50 8.78 -5.30 -22.85
N THR A 51 9.74 -5.90 -23.54
CA THR A 51 9.61 -7.26 -24.08
C THR A 51 9.60 -8.29 -22.96
N ALA A 52 9.20 -9.52 -23.24
CA ALA A 52 9.23 -10.60 -22.26
C ALA A 52 10.64 -10.87 -21.70
N GLN A 53 11.66 -10.77 -22.58
CA GLN A 53 13.05 -10.96 -22.17
C GLN A 53 13.53 -9.84 -21.24
N GLU A 54 13.29 -8.58 -21.63
CA GLU A 54 13.64 -7.41 -20.79
C GLU A 54 12.94 -7.47 -19.44
N MET A 55 11.65 -7.90 -19.41
CA MET A 55 10.88 -8.02 -18.19
C MET A 55 11.49 -9.06 -17.23
N VAL A 56 11.83 -10.25 -17.73
CA VAL A 56 12.45 -11.33 -16.93
C VAL A 56 13.85 -10.93 -16.43
N GLU A 57 14.62 -10.22 -17.26
CA GLU A 57 15.94 -9.73 -16.86
C GLU A 57 15.85 -8.68 -15.76
N GLU A 58 14.94 -7.71 -15.91
CA GLU A 58 14.77 -6.66 -14.92
C GLU A 58 14.12 -7.15 -13.61
N MET A 59 13.20 -8.13 -13.66
CA MET A 59 12.62 -8.73 -12.46
C MET A 59 13.65 -9.41 -11.55
N GLY A 60 14.74 -9.92 -12.10
CA GLY A 60 15.86 -10.45 -11.33
C GLY A 60 15.51 -11.66 -10.46
N ALA A 61 16.05 -11.71 -9.25
CA ALA A 61 15.70 -12.70 -8.23
C ALA A 61 14.46 -12.23 -7.45
N GLY A 62 13.51 -13.15 -7.19
CA GLY A 62 12.27 -12.85 -6.50
C GLY A 62 12.22 -13.40 -5.07
N TRP A 63 11.41 -12.74 -4.24
CA TRP A 63 11.17 -13.06 -2.85
C TRP A 63 9.68 -12.90 -2.51
N ASN A 64 9.12 -13.78 -1.67
CA ASN A 64 7.75 -13.67 -1.19
C ASN A 64 7.69 -13.01 0.18
N LEU A 65 6.79 -12.05 0.34
CA LEU A 65 6.35 -11.54 1.64
C LEU A 65 5.27 -12.50 2.21
N GLY A 66 5.67 -13.75 2.44
CA GLY A 66 4.74 -14.80 2.87
C GLY A 66 4.34 -14.70 4.34
N ASN A 67 3.22 -15.32 4.72
CA ASN A 67 2.62 -15.30 6.05
C ASN A 67 2.27 -13.89 6.57
N THR A 68 2.08 -12.94 5.68
CA THR A 68 1.86 -11.52 5.98
C THR A 68 0.45 -11.10 5.58
N MET A 69 0.27 -10.57 4.36
CA MET A 69 -1.07 -10.19 3.89
C MET A 69 -1.94 -11.41 3.54
N ASP A 70 -1.35 -12.58 3.46
CA ASP A 70 -2.02 -13.88 3.32
C ASP A 70 -2.41 -14.50 4.67
N GLY A 71 -1.77 -14.11 5.78
CA GLY A 71 -2.06 -14.62 7.13
C GLY A 71 -3.52 -14.39 7.55
N HIS A 72 -4.25 -15.47 7.93
CA HIS A 72 -5.66 -15.36 8.24
C HIS A 72 -6.14 -16.36 9.30
N THR A 73 -7.28 -16.03 9.95
CA THR A 73 -8.06 -16.98 10.75
C THR A 73 -9.48 -17.05 10.19
N GLY A 74 -9.88 -18.22 9.68
CA GLY A 74 -11.20 -18.38 9.07
C GLY A 74 -11.48 -17.41 7.91
N PHE A 75 -10.45 -17.12 7.10
CA PHE A 75 -10.43 -16.13 6.00
C PHE A 75 -10.56 -14.67 6.43
N THR A 76 -10.43 -14.36 7.72
CA THR A 76 -10.24 -12.99 8.18
C THR A 76 -8.75 -12.70 8.21
N PRO A 77 -8.22 -11.88 7.28
CA PRO A 77 -6.79 -11.64 7.18
C PRO A 77 -6.29 -10.75 8.32
N ASN A 78 -5.03 -10.95 8.68
CA ASN A 78 -4.31 -10.14 9.64
C ASN A 78 -2.80 -10.23 9.37
N GLU A 79 -2.18 -9.11 9.07
CA GLU A 79 -0.78 -9.00 8.66
C GLU A 79 0.21 -9.63 9.66
N THR A 80 -0.06 -9.52 10.95
CA THR A 80 0.87 -9.96 12.02
C THR A 80 0.48 -11.29 12.65
N LEU A 81 -0.49 -12.02 12.07
CA LEU A 81 -1.04 -13.22 12.69
C LEU A 81 -0.04 -14.39 12.71
N TRP A 82 0.68 -14.60 11.61
CA TRP A 82 1.53 -15.78 11.44
C TRP A 82 3.02 -15.47 11.61
N GLN A 83 3.48 -14.23 11.35
CA GLN A 83 4.89 -13.83 11.42
C GLN A 83 5.20 -12.70 12.41
N HIS A 84 4.18 -12.07 13.00
CA HIS A 84 4.24 -11.13 14.15
C HIS A 84 4.83 -9.74 13.91
N VAL A 85 5.29 -9.40 12.70
CA VAL A 85 5.93 -8.11 12.38
C VAL A 85 5.13 -7.36 11.32
N GLU A 86 4.84 -6.08 11.54
CA GLU A 86 4.31 -5.23 10.48
C GLU A 86 5.39 -4.93 9.43
N THR A 87 5.03 -4.99 8.17
CA THR A 87 5.96 -4.71 7.07
C THR A 87 6.29 -3.22 7.00
N THR A 88 7.57 -2.90 7.07
CA THR A 88 8.08 -1.53 7.00
C THR A 88 8.88 -1.29 5.71
N LYS A 89 9.11 -0.02 5.37
CA LYS A 89 10.04 0.37 4.30
C LYS A 89 11.43 -0.26 4.50
N GLN A 90 11.87 -0.37 5.76
CA GLN A 90 13.18 -0.94 6.07
C GLN A 90 13.26 -2.44 5.76
N VAL A 91 12.20 -3.21 6.01
CA VAL A 91 12.13 -4.63 5.61
C VAL A 91 12.33 -4.76 4.09
N ILE A 92 11.56 -4.00 3.31
CA ILE A 92 11.64 -4.03 1.84
C ILE A 92 13.02 -3.58 1.35
N LYS A 93 13.56 -2.50 1.93
CA LYS A 93 14.92 -2.06 1.62
C LYS A 93 15.96 -3.13 1.92
N THR A 94 15.81 -3.87 3.01
CA THR A 94 16.71 -4.99 3.35
C THR A 94 16.62 -6.10 2.32
N VAL A 95 15.43 -6.44 1.83
CA VAL A 95 15.24 -7.42 0.75
C VAL A 95 15.96 -6.96 -0.52
N HIS A 96 15.76 -5.70 -0.92
CA HIS A 96 16.43 -5.11 -2.08
C HIS A 96 17.96 -5.11 -1.93
N ASP A 97 18.50 -4.61 -0.81
CA ASP A 97 19.92 -4.51 -0.56
C ASP A 97 20.60 -5.90 -0.47
N ASN A 98 19.85 -6.97 -0.27
CA ASN A 98 20.33 -8.34 -0.35
C ASN A 98 20.19 -8.97 -1.76
N GLY A 99 19.86 -8.17 -2.79
CA GLY A 99 19.94 -8.55 -4.20
C GLY A 99 18.66 -9.12 -4.80
N PHE A 100 17.52 -8.99 -4.12
CA PHE A 100 16.21 -9.31 -4.70
C PHE A 100 15.61 -8.07 -5.40
N ASN A 101 14.99 -8.26 -6.55
CA ASN A 101 14.34 -7.18 -7.30
C ASN A 101 12.86 -7.43 -7.59
N THR A 102 12.32 -8.55 -7.19
CA THR A 102 10.89 -8.84 -7.27
C THR A 102 10.36 -9.23 -5.90
N VAL A 103 9.27 -8.61 -5.47
CA VAL A 103 8.53 -8.99 -4.26
C VAL A 103 7.14 -9.50 -4.68
N ARG A 104 6.84 -10.76 -4.37
CA ARG A 104 5.46 -11.27 -4.45
C ARG A 104 4.78 -11.04 -3.10
N ILE A 105 3.63 -10.36 -3.13
CA ILE A 105 2.80 -10.05 -1.97
C ILE A 105 1.56 -10.93 -2.06
N PRO A 106 1.55 -12.09 -1.41
CA PRO A 106 0.37 -12.93 -1.29
C PRO A 106 -0.70 -12.20 -0.46
N VAL A 107 -1.96 -12.13 -0.95
CA VAL A 107 -3.04 -11.41 -0.25
C VAL A 107 -4.28 -12.28 -0.13
N THR A 108 -4.75 -12.50 1.09
CA THR A 108 -6.07 -13.05 1.38
C THR A 108 -7.06 -11.89 1.51
N TRP A 109 -8.16 -11.96 0.77
CA TRP A 109 -9.21 -10.93 0.78
C TRP A 109 -10.40 -11.33 1.66
N GLY A 110 -10.76 -12.59 1.68
CA GLY A 110 -11.70 -13.26 2.60
C GLY A 110 -12.85 -12.40 3.09
N THR A 111 -12.88 -12.16 4.40
CA THR A 111 -13.91 -11.35 5.06
C THR A 111 -13.74 -9.84 4.84
N MET A 112 -12.68 -9.41 4.16
CA MET A 112 -12.53 -8.02 3.72
C MET A 112 -13.36 -7.69 2.48
N ILE A 113 -14.20 -8.62 2.01
CA ILE A 113 -15.17 -8.44 0.92
C ILE A 113 -16.56 -8.44 1.53
N ASP A 114 -17.30 -7.37 1.33
CA ASP A 114 -18.70 -7.23 1.76
C ASP A 114 -19.63 -7.84 0.71
N ASP A 115 -20.11 -9.06 0.97
CA ASP A 115 -21.00 -9.82 0.08
C ASP A 115 -22.39 -9.18 -0.06
N GLU A 116 -22.83 -8.39 0.91
CA GLU A 116 -24.16 -7.76 0.92
C GLU A 116 -24.15 -6.40 0.18
N ASN A 117 -22.96 -5.80 0.02
CA ASN A 117 -22.76 -4.50 -0.63
C ASN A 117 -22.00 -4.62 -1.97
N GLY A 118 -22.46 -5.48 -2.87
CA GLY A 118 -21.90 -5.61 -4.22
C GLY A 118 -20.44 -6.05 -4.25
N TYR A 119 -20.01 -6.83 -3.24
CA TYR A 119 -18.63 -7.30 -3.08
C TYR A 119 -17.61 -6.18 -2.85
N ALA A 120 -18.00 -5.13 -2.11
CA ALA A 120 -17.10 -4.04 -1.77
C ALA A 120 -15.87 -4.53 -0.99
N VAL A 121 -14.68 -4.15 -1.44
CA VAL A 121 -13.42 -4.48 -0.77
C VAL A 121 -13.15 -3.44 0.31
N ASN A 122 -12.80 -3.90 1.51
CA ASN A 122 -12.48 -3.03 2.64
C ASN A 122 -11.33 -2.06 2.30
N ASP A 123 -11.59 -0.76 2.40
CA ASP A 123 -10.66 0.28 1.98
C ASP A 123 -9.38 0.31 2.83
N LYS A 124 -9.44 0.05 4.13
CA LYS A 124 -8.24 -0.01 4.98
C LYS A 124 -7.33 -1.16 4.59
N TRP A 125 -7.91 -2.31 4.27
CA TRP A 125 -7.14 -3.49 3.86
C TRP A 125 -6.42 -3.27 2.52
N ILE A 126 -7.15 -2.84 1.49
CA ILE A 126 -6.53 -2.55 0.19
C ILE A 126 -5.55 -1.38 0.26
N SER A 127 -5.78 -0.39 1.15
CA SER A 127 -4.83 0.69 1.40
C SER A 127 -3.54 0.19 2.04
N ARG A 128 -3.63 -0.79 2.96
CA ARG A 128 -2.44 -1.40 3.57
C ARG A 128 -1.65 -2.22 2.54
N VAL A 129 -2.33 -2.98 1.67
CA VAL A 129 -1.67 -3.65 0.52
C VAL A 129 -0.96 -2.61 -0.35
N GLN A 130 -1.62 -1.48 -0.62
CA GLN A 130 -1.04 -0.39 -1.41
C GLN A 130 0.21 0.21 -0.75
N ASP A 131 0.23 0.40 0.57
CA ASP A 131 1.41 0.91 1.27
C ASP A 131 2.63 -0.01 1.07
N ILE A 132 2.44 -1.33 1.15
CA ILE A 132 3.52 -2.29 0.94
C ILE A 132 3.97 -2.31 -0.54
N VAL A 133 3.02 -2.21 -1.48
CA VAL A 133 3.35 -2.03 -2.91
C VAL A 133 4.18 -0.76 -3.10
N ASP A 134 3.78 0.35 -2.49
CA ASP A 134 4.50 1.63 -2.57
C ASP A 134 5.94 1.50 -2.02
N TYR A 135 6.16 0.77 -0.91
CA TYR A 135 7.50 0.54 -0.37
C TYR A 135 8.42 -0.21 -1.36
N CYS A 136 7.88 -1.18 -2.10
CA CYS A 136 8.62 -1.89 -3.12
C CYS A 136 8.94 -0.97 -4.33
N ILE A 137 7.93 -0.23 -4.79
CA ILE A 137 8.06 0.70 -5.92
C ILE A 137 9.06 1.82 -5.60
N GLU A 138 9.14 2.28 -4.36
CA GLU A 138 10.15 3.27 -3.92
C GLU A 138 11.59 2.77 -4.13
N GLN A 139 11.83 1.46 -3.99
CA GLN A 139 13.12 0.82 -4.28
C GLN A 139 13.29 0.42 -5.77
N ASP A 140 12.33 0.74 -6.63
CA ASP A 140 12.28 0.33 -8.05
C ASP A 140 12.16 -1.19 -8.27
N MET A 141 11.61 -1.91 -7.29
CA MET A 141 11.38 -3.35 -7.36
C MET A 141 10.10 -3.68 -8.11
N TYR A 142 10.09 -4.83 -8.76
CA TYR A 142 8.88 -5.42 -9.31
C TYR A 142 8.01 -6.01 -8.22
N VAL A 143 6.69 -5.89 -8.37
CA VAL A 143 5.73 -6.32 -7.35
C VAL A 143 4.66 -7.20 -7.99
N ILE A 144 4.36 -8.34 -7.37
CA ILE A 144 3.28 -9.24 -7.78
C ILE A 144 2.23 -9.27 -6.68
N VAL A 145 0.99 -8.89 -7.01
CA VAL A 145 -0.15 -8.94 -6.08
C VAL A 145 -1.19 -9.92 -6.59
N ASN A 146 -1.78 -10.74 -5.71
CA ASN A 146 -2.72 -11.78 -6.09
C ASN A 146 -3.97 -11.88 -5.19
N ILE A 147 -4.79 -12.89 -5.47
CA ILE A 147 -5.80 -13.47 -4.58
C ILE A 147 -5.25 -14.82 -4.10
N HIS A 148 -4.93 -14.95 -2.80
CA HIS A 148 -4.11 -16.06 -2.29
C HIS A 148 -4.91 -17.21 -1.69
N HIS A 149 -5.24 -17.18 -0.39
CA HIS A 149 -5.93 -18.31 0.26
C HIS A 149 -7.42 -18.38 0.00
N ASP A 150 -8.00 -17.43 -0.69
CA ASP A 150 -9.44 -17.35 -1.00
C ASP A 150 -9.96 -18.55 -1.82
N GLY A 151 -9.08 -19.23 -2.56
CA GLY A 151 -9.34 -20.45 -3.31
C GLY A 151 -8.89 -21.76 -2.62
N ALA A 152 -8.41 -21.67 -1.37
CA ALA A 152 -7.86 -22.83 -0.68
C ALA A 152 -8.93 -23.88 -0.38
N GLU A 153 -8.63 -25.12 -0.75
CA GLU A 153 -9.29 -26.36 -0.33
C GLU A 153 -10.82 -26.37 -0.29
N GLN A 154 -11.50 -25.68 -1.18
CA GLN A 154 -12.97 -25.66 -1.25
C GLN A 154 -13.67 -24.99 -0.05
N THR A 155 -12.92 -24.35 0.85
CA THR A 155 -13.45 -23.67 2.04
C THR A 155 -13.49 -22.15 1.86
N GLY A 156 -12.62 -21.59 1.01
CA GLY A 156 -12.65 -20.18 0.62
C GLY A 156 -13.85 -19.86 -0.27
N TRP A 157 -14.03 -18.58 -0.58
CA TRP A 157 -15.11 -18.16 -1.47
C TRP A 157 -14.82 -18.44 -2.96
N LEU A 158 -13.55 -18.47 -3.39
CA LEU A 158 -13.13 -18.73 -4.77
C LEU A 158 -13.12 -20.25 -5.08
N ARG A 159 -14.30 -20.85 -5.11
CA ARG A 159 -14.47 -22.29 -5.26
C ARG A 159 -14.79 -22.68 -6.70
N ILE A 160 -13.81 -23.22 -7.42
CA ILE A 160 -14.02 -23.72 -8.78
C ILE A 160 -14.93 -24.94 -8.86
N ALA A 161 -15.12 -25.67 -7.78
CA ALA A 161 -16.04 -26.82 -7.70
C ALA A 161 -17.48 -26.45 -7.29
N SER A 162 -17.79 -25.15 -7.16
CA SER A 162 -19.14 -24.69 -6.81
C SER A 162 -20.17 -25.11 -7.87
N ASP A 163 -21.35 -25.53 -7.43
CA ASP A 163 -22.52 -25.75 -8.32
C ASP A 163 -23.00 -24.41 -8.89
N ASP A 164 -22.84 -23.32 -8.15
CA ASP A 164 -23.08 -21.95 -8.59
C ASP A 164 -21.76 -21.24 -8.93
N PHE A 165 -21.14 -21.66 -10.02
CA PHE A 165 -19.87 -21.09 -10.44
C PHE A 165 -20.02 -19.72 -11.07
N ASP A 166 -21.19 -19.38 -11.56
CA ASP A 166 -21.45 -18.06 -12.14
C ASP A 166 -21.40 -16.98 -11.04
N SER A 167 -21.98 -17.21 -9.87
CA SER A 167 -21.82 -16.30 -8.73
C SER A 167 -20.36 -16.17 -8.27
N VAL A 168 -19.57 -17.24 -8.32
CA VAL A 168 -18.13 -17.17 -8.03
C VAL A 168 -17.43 -16.26 -9.02
N LYS A 169 -17.73 -16.38 -10.33
CA LYS A 169 -17.18 -15.51 -11.38
C LYS A 169 -17.59 -14.04 -11.21
N GLU A 170 -18.85 -13.77 -10.83
CA GLU A 170 -19.32 -12.41 -10.56
C GLU A 170 -18.56 -11.76 -9.41
N LYS A 171 -18.44 -12.47 -8.27
CA LYS A 171 -17.65 -11.99 -7.13
C LYS A 171 -16.19 -11.78 -7.51
N TYR A 172 -15.57 -12.72 -8.20
CA TYR A 172 -14.20 -12.64 -8.66
C TYR A 172 -13.95 -11.43 -9.57
N LYS A 173 -14.85 -11.20 -10.52
CA LYS A 173 -14.86 -10.01 -11.39
C LYS A 173 -14.97 -8.72 -10.59
N ALA A 174 -15.90 -8.65 -9.63
CA ALA A 174 -16.12 -7.46 -8.81
C ALA A 174 -14.90 -7.12 -7.94
N VAL A 175 -14.27 -8.13 -7.33
CA VAL A 175 -13.05 -7.96 -6.51
C VAL A 175 -11.89 -7.48 -7.38
N TRP A 176 -11.59 -8.16 -8.51
CA TRP A 176 -10.51 -7.75 -9.41
C TRP A 176 -10.73 -6.36 -10.01
N LYS A 177 -11.98 -5.99 -10.32
CA LYS A 177 -12.30 -4.64 -10.82
C LYS A 177 -11.88 -3.55 -9.82
N GLN A 178 -12.07 -3.78 -8.53
CA GLN A 178 -11.70 -2.82 -7.47
C GLN A 178 -10.19 -2.78 -7.26
N ILE A 179 -9.53 -3.96 -7.17
CA ILE A 179 -8.07 -4.03 -7.09
C ILE A 179 -7.45 -3.32 -8.29
N ALA A 180 -7.87 -3.67 -9.51
CA ALA A 180 -7.33 -3.08 -10.73
C ALA A 180 -7.56 -1.56 -10.81
N LYS A 181 -8.72 -1.05 -10.37
CA LYS A 181 -9.00 0.40 -10.31
C LYS A 181 -8.11 1.12 -9.30
N ARG A 182 -7.84 0.53 -8.13
CA ARG A 182 -6.96 1.10 -7.11
C ARG A 182 -5.55 1.33 -7.65
N PHE A 183 -5.05 0.40 -8.43
CA PHE A 183 -3.66 0.38 -8.90
C PHE A 183 -3.49 0.74 -10.40
N LYS A 184 -4.52 1.24 -11.07
CA LYS A 184 -4.52 1.44 -12.55
C LYS A 184 -3.41 2.35 -13.06
N ASP A 185 -2.95 3.30 -12.24
CA ASP A 185 -1.98 4.32 -12.62
C ASP A 185 -0.53 3.95 -12.23
N TYR A 186 -0.31 2.78 -11.60
CA TYR A 186 1.04 2.26 -11.32
C TYR A 186 1.75 1.86 -12.61
N ASP A 187 3.06 2.05 -12.66
CA ASP A 187 3.89 1.74 -13.83
C ASP A 187 4.08 0.21 -14.04
N GLU A 188 5.00 -0.18 -14.91
CA GLU A 188 5.26 -1.56 -15.32
C GLU A 188 5.80 -2.45 -14.18
N HIS A 189 6.27 -1.89 -13.09
CA HIS A 189 6.79 -2.68 -11.95
C HIS A 189 5.69 -3.45 -11.23
N LEU A 190 4.42 -3.04 -11.32
CA LEU A 190 3.34 -3.78 -10.69
C LEU A 190 2.73 -4.80 -11.66
N ILE A 191 2.69 -6.05 -11.26
CA ILE A 191 2.12 -7.20 -11.95
C ILE A 191 0.94 -7.72 -11.13
N PHE A 192 -0.16 -8.10 -11.77
CA PHE A 192 -1.24 -8.80 -11.11
C PHE A 192 -1.19 -10.29 -11.44
N GLU A 193 -1.31 -11.13 -10.41
CA GLU A 193 -1.45 -12.57 -10.54
C GLU A 193 -2.88 -12.98 -10.22
N SER A 194 -3.55 -13.61 -11.19
CA SER A 194 -4.96 -13.94 -11.21
C SER A 194 -5.44 -14.60 -9.91
N MET A 195 -4.76 -15.64 -9.49
CA MET A 195 -5.05 -16.41 -8.26
C MET A 195 -3.84 -17.28 -7.89
N ASN A 196 -3.82 -17.73 -6.65
CA ASN A 196 -2.82 -18.67 -6.15
C ASN A 196 -3.14 -20.12 -6.56
N GLU A 197 -2.96 -21.07 -5.70
CA GLU A 197 -3.07 -22.52 -5.86
C GLU A 197 -4.52 -23.03 -5.88
N VAL A 198 -5.37 -22.49 -6.73
CA VAL A 198 -6.78 -22.89 -6.79
C VAL A 198 -6.94 -24.31 -7.34
N THR A 199 -7.70 -25.14 -6.62
CA THR A 199 -7.96 -26.53 -6.97
C THR A 199 -9.39 -26.95 -6.61
N GLY A 200 -9.89 -27.95 -7.31
CA GLY A 200 -11.13 -28.63 -6.98
C GLY A 200 -10.88 -29.95 -6.23
N PRO A 201 -11.91 -30.79 -6.05
CA PRO A 201 -11.83 -32.05 -5.28
C PRO A 201 -10.93 -33.13 -5.89
N GLY A 202 -10.14 -32.83 -6.91
CA GLY A 202 -9.11 -33.70 -7.45
C GLY A 202 -9.57 -34.86 -8.34
N ASN A 203 -10.87 -35.04 -8.54
CA ASN A 203 -11.43 -36.18 -9.27
C ASN A 203 -11.41 -36.00 -10.80
N ASN A 204 -11.28 -34.77 -11.29
CA ASN A 204 -11.22 -34.44 -12.71
C ASN A 204 -10.33 -33.22 -12.93
N ILE A 205 -9.05 -33.44 -13.18
CA ILE A 205 -8.05 -32.40 -13.36
C ILE A 205 -8.40 -31.47 -14.53
N GLN A 206 -8.91 -32.04 -15.66
CA GLN A 206 -9.27 -31.19 -16.80
C GLN A 206 -10.49 -30.30 -16.51
N PHE A 207 -11.48 -30.80 -15.78
CA PHE A 207 -12.62 -29.97 -15.36
C PHE A 207 -12.18 -28.79 -14.47
N ASP A 208 -11.29 -29.04 -13.49
CA ASP A 208 -10.74 -27.98 -12.66
C ASP A 208 -9.92 -27.01 -13.51
N MET A 209 -9.13 -27.50 -14.48
CA MET A 209 -8.34 -26.70 -15.41
C MET A 209 -9.22 -25.80 -16.27
N ASP A 210 -10.32 -26.33 -16.80
CA ASP A 210 -11.26 -25.56 -17.63
C ASP A 210 -11.85 -24.38 -16.84
N ARG A 211 -12.20 -24.60 -15.57
CA ARG A 211 -12.73 -23.54 -14.70
C ARG A 211 -11.68 -22.51 -14.29
N VAL A 212 -10.43 -22.93 -14.07
CA VAL A 212 -9.31 -22.00 -13.83
C VAL A 212 -9.07 -21.14 -15.09
N MET A 213 -9.14 -21.74 -16.30
CA MET A 213 -9.03 -20.97 -17.54
C MET A 213 -10.17 -19.97 -17.73
N GLU A 214 -11.42 -20.32 -17.34
CA GLU A 214 -12.54 -19.37 -17.36
C GLU A 214 -12.30 -18.19 -16.42
N LEU A 215 -11.80 -18.42 -15.19
CA LEU A 215 -11.45 -17.37 -14.24
C LEU A 215 -10.29 -16.50 -14.76
N ASN A 216 -9.27 -17.11 -15.35
CA ASN A 216 -8.17 -16.38 -15.97
C ASN A 216 -8.66 -15.44 -17.10
N GLN A 217 -9.64 -15.87 -17.90
CA GLN A 217 -10.24 -15.01 -18.92
C GLN A 217 -11.01 -13.84 -18.28
N VAL A 218 -11.85 -14.13 -17.25
CA VAL A 218 -12.58 -13.08 -16.51
C VAL A 218 -11.60 -12.07 -15.91
N PHE A 219 -10.47 -12.54 -15.37
CA PHE A 219 -9.42 -11.69 -14.80
C PHE A 219 -8.81 -10.75 -15.85
N VAL A 220 -8.33 -11.30 -16.97
CA VAL A 220 -7.70 -10.50 -18.04
C VAL A 220 -8.68 -9.45 -18.58
N ASP A 221 -9.90 -9.86 -18.94
CA ASP A 221 -10.92 -8.94 -19.46
C ASP A 221 -11.26 -7.83 -18.45
N THR A 222 -11.35 -8.19 -17.16
CA THR A 222 -11.67 -7.24 -16.10
C THR A 222 -10.56 -6.22 -15.90
N VAL A 223 -9.31 -6.67 -15.82
CA VAL A 223 -8.17 -5.77 -15.61
C VAL A 223 -8.00 -4.84 -16.79
N ARG A 224 -8.03 -5.38 -18.05
CA ARG A 224 -7.93 -4.58 -19.28
C ARG A 224 -9.06 -3.55 -19.37
N GLY A 225 -10.29 -3.92 -18.99
CA GLY A 225 -11.46 -3.04 -18.97
C GLY A 225 -11.38 -1.88 -17.99
N THR A 226 -10.44 -1.85 -17.04
CA THR A 226 -10.24 -0.70 -16.13
C THR A 226 -9.42 0.43 -16.76
N GLY A 227 -8.78 0.20 -17.90
CA GLY A 227 -8.04 1.22 -18.65
C GLY A 227 -6.77 1.71 -17.97
N SER A 228 -6.33 2.94 -18.31
CA SER A 228 -5.05 3.50 -17.88
C SER A 228 -3.89 2.53 -18.13
N ASN A 229 -2.88 2.44 -17.26
CA ASN A 229 -1.74 1.54 -17.42
C ASN A 229 -2.13 0.05 -17.40
N ASN A 230 -3.30 -0.30 -16.85
CA ASN A 230 -3.81 -1.66 -16.88
C ASN A 230 -4.09 -2.18 -18.30
N ALA A 231 -4.27 -1.29 -19.29
CA ALA A 231 -4.36 -1.67 -20.68
C ALA A 231 -3.09 -2.36 -21.21
N TYR A 232 -1.93 -2.13 -20.62
CA TYR A 232 -0.63 -2.68 -21.02
C TYR A 232 0.11 -3.46 -19.93
N ARG A 233 -0.43 -3.49 -18.71
CA ARG A 233 0.18 -4.15 -17.54
C ARG A 233 0.45 -5.62 -17.82
N TRP A 234 1.60 -6.11 -17.37
CA TRP A 234 1.85 -7.54 -17.32
C TRP A 234 0.92 -8.23 -16.33
N LEU A 235 0.31 -9.33 -16.75
CA LEU A 235 -0.59 -10.15 -15.95
C LEU A 235 -0.02 -11.57 -15.86
N SER A 236 -0.23 -12.25 -14.73
CA SER A 236 0.23 -13.59 -14.49
C SER A 236 -0.97 -14.51 -14.26
N VAL A 237 -1.01 -15.65 -14.95
CA VAL A 237 -2.13 -16.59 -14.90
C VAL A 237 -1.64 -18.01 -14.62
N PRO A 238 -2.20 -18.70 -13.61
CA PRO A 238 -1.82 -20.07 -13.28
C PRO A 238 -2.62 -21.08 -14.08
N GLY A 239 -2.06 -22.29 -14.19
CA GLY A 239 -2.82 -23.51 -14.38
C GLY A 239 -3.38 -24.01 -13.05
N ARG A 240 -4.08 -25.15 -13.09
CA ARG A 240 -4.63 -25.77 -11.88
C ARG A 240 -3.54 -26.03 -10.82
N TYR A 241 -3.74 -25.47 -9.62
CA TYR A 241 -2.85 -25.63 -8.46
C TYR A 241 -1.41 -25.16 -8.73
N THR A 242 -1.22 -24.20 -9.66
CA THR A 242 0.11 -23.73 -10.10
C THR A 242 1.11 -24.86 -10.43
N ASN A 243 0.62 -26.06 -10.63
CA ASN A 243 1.45 -27.25 -10.80
C ASN A 243 1.98 -27.37 -12.24
N ILE A 244 3.30 -27.47 -12.40
CA ILE A 244 3.99 -27.54 -13.70
C ILE A 244 3.45 -28.70 -14.54
N THR A 245 3.41 -29.91 -13.99
CA THR A 245 2.98 -31.12 -14.71
C THR A 245 1.52 -31.03 -15.13
N ASN A 246 0.60 -30.56 -14.25
CA ASN A 246 -0.80 -30.36 -14.63
C ASN A 246 -0.92 -29.37 -15.78
N THR A 247 -0.23 -28.25 -15.70
CA THR A 247 -0.30 -27.16 -16.68
C THR A 247 0.27 -27.56 -18.05
N THR A 248 1.30 -28.41 -18.05
CA THR A 248 1.98 -28.82 -19.30
C THR A 248 1.36 -30.05 -19.96
N GLN A 249 0.79 -30.99 -19.18
CA GLN A 249 0.28 -32.26 -19.68
C GLN A 249 -1.22 -32.29 -19.96
N TYR A 250 -2.00 -31.39 -19.38
CA TYR A 250 -3.43 -31.22 -19.67
C TYR A 250 -3.66 -30.09 -20.68
N ASP A 251 -4.90 -29.94 -21.16
CA ASP A 251 -5.26 -28.89 -22.13
C ASP A 251 -5.39 -27.52 -21.45
N PHE A 252 -4.26 -26.96 -21.06
CA PHE A 252 -4.16 -25.59 -20.55
C PHE A 252 -3.80 -24.65 -21.70
N ARG A 253 -4.50 -23.51 -21.75
CA ARG A 253 -4.28 -22.41 -22.68
C ARG A 253 -4.29 -21.09 -21.93
N LEU A 254 -3.43 -20.17 -22.33
CA LEU A 254 -3.50 -18.80 -21.87
C LEU A 254 -4.82 -18.17 -22.33
N PRO A 255 -5.39 -17.22 -21.55
CA PRO A 255 -6.55 -16.45 -21.97
C PRO A 255 -6.25 -15.62 -23.22
N GLU A 256 -7.30 -15.25 -23.95
CA GLU A 256 -7.21 -14.23 -24.98
C GLU A 256 -6.94 -12.86 -24.33
N ASP A 257 -6.06 -12.07 -24.92
CA ASP A 257 -5.72 -10.73 -24.42
C ASP A 257 -5.84 -9.71 -25.56
N THR A 258 -6.29 -8.51 -25.23
CA THR A 258 -6.35 -7.37 -26.16
C THR A 258 -4.96 -6.80 -26.48
N VAL A 259 -3.95 -7.17 -25.70
CA VAL A 259 -2.55 -6.76 -25.85
C VAL A 259 -1.65 -7.98 -26.01
N GLU A 260 -0.90 -8.02 -27.11
CA GLU A 260 0.01 -9.13 -27.38
C GLU A 260 1.20 -9.16 -26.40
N ASN A 261 1.60 -10.37 -25.99
CA ASN A 261 2.82 -10.63 -25.24
C ASN A 261 2.90 -9.86 -23.90
N ARG A 262 1.80 -9.90 -23.11
CA ARG A 262 1.71 -9.28 -21.78
C ARG A 262 1.22 -10.26 -20.69
N LEU A 263 1.37 -11.57 -20.95
CA LEU A 263 0.98 -12.61 -20.01
C LEU A 263 2.19 -13.44 -19.57
N PHE A 264 2.32 -13.65 -18.28
CA PHE A 264 3.15 -14.67 -17.65
C PHE A 264 2.32 -15.93 -17.40
N LEU A 265 2.95 -17.07 -17.51
CA LEU A 265 2.46 -18.29 -16.88
C LEU A 265 2.95 -18.35 -15.43
N SER A 266 2.05 -18.54 -14.45
CA SER A 266 2.41 -18.76 -13.04
C SER A 266 2.46 -20.26 -12.73
N VAL A 267 3.55 -20.69 -12.11
CA VAL A 267 3.73 -22.05 -11.58
C VAL A 267 4.44 -21.99 -10.23
N HIS A 268 4.30 -23.05 -9.42
CA HIS A 268 5.07 -23.25 -8.18
C HIS A 268 5.90 -24.53 -8.26
N TYR A 269 7.00 -24.56 -7.51
CA TYR A 269 7.84 -25.73 -7.41
C TYR A 269 8.28 -26.02 -5.97
N TYR A 270 7.85 -27.14 -5.46
CA TYR A 270 8.38 -27.72 -4.23
C TYR A 270 8.73 -29.19 -4.42
N ASN A 271 9.95 -29.57 -4.07
CA ASN A 271 10.24 -30.98 -3.90
C ASN A 271 9.55 -31.47 -2.63
N TRP A 272 8.58 -32.38 -2.77
CA TRP A 272 7.76 -32.81 -1.65
C TRP A 272 8.58 -33.37 -0.46
N LEU A 273 9.55 -34.22 -0.72
CA LEU A 273 10.30 -34.91 0.34
C LEU A 273 11.38 -33.99 0.96
N PHE A 274 12.19 -33.35 0.12
CA PHE A 274 13.23 -32.43 0.57
C PHE A 274 12.68 -31.12 1.06
N GLY A 275 11.77 -30.52 0.32
CA GLY A 275 11.26 -29.15 0.56
C GLY A 275 10.18 -29.07 1.62
N LEU A 276 9.20 -29.99 1.62
CA LEU A 276 7.98 -29.83 2.43
C LEU A 276 7.79 -30.89 3.53
N ALA A 277 8.43 -32.10 3.42
CA ALA A 277 8.20 -33.11 4.42
C ALA A 277 8.81 -32.73 5.79
N GLU A 278 7.99 -32.76 6.84
CA GLU A 278 8.34 -32.39 8.22
C GLU A 278 9.28 -33.40 8.93
N ASN A 279 9.84 -34.34 8.26
CA ASN A 279 10.70 -35.32 8.87
C ASN A 279 12.18 -35.08 8.53
N THR A 280 13.08 -35.50 9.45
CA THR A 280 14.52 -35.33 9.28
C THR A 280 15.16 -36.42 8.36
N THR A 281 14.38 -37.23 7.66
CA THR A 281 14.88 -38.31 6.82
C THR A 281 15.39 -37.79 5.46
N TYR A 282 14.81 -36.71 4.95
CA TYR A 282 15.13 -36.14 3.64
C TYR A 282 15.84 -34.82 3.80
N THR A 283 17.08 -34.86 4.33
CA THR A 283 17.91 -33.69 4.59
C THR A 283 18.92 -33.42 3.48
N GLU A 284 19.15 -34.38 2.60
CA GLU A 284 20.13 -34.28 1.53
C GLU A 284 19.46 -34.04 0.17
N TRP A 285 19.94 -33.04 -0.55
CA TRP A 285 19.62 -32.88 -1.96
C TRP A 285 20.54 -33.74 -2.82
N THR A 286 19.98 -34.63 -3.60
CA THR A 286 20.76 -35.61 -4.39
C THR A 286 20.82 -35.20 -5.86
N LYS A 287 21.76 -35.83 -6.61
CA LYS A 287 21.81 -35.64 -8.06
C LYS A 287 20.52 -36.09 -8.75
N ASP A 288 19.92 -37.21 -8.30
CA ASP A 288 18.65 -37.68 -8.90
C ASP A 288 17.54 -36.62 -8.75
N MET A 289 17.48 -35.92 -7.61
CA MET A 289 16.55 -34.77 -7.41
C MET A 289 16.87 -33.59 -8.35
N THR A 290 18.15 -33.36 -8.64
CA THR A 290 18.54 -32.37 -9.64
C THR A 290 18.06 -32.77 -11.03
N ASP A 291 18.28 -34.03 -11.42
CA ASP A 291 17.88 -34.51 -12.75
C ASP A 291 16.33 -34.53 -12.90
N GLU A 292 15.58 -34.83 -11.83
CA GLU A 292 14.12 -34.70 -11.79
C GLU A 292 13.66 -33.25 -11.94
N LEU A 293 14.29 -32.31 -11.22
CA LEU A 293 13.99 -30.89 -11.31
C LEU A 293 14.23 -30.34 -12.72
N VAL A 294 15.40 -30.64 -13.31
CA VAL A 294 15.72 -30.27 -14.70
C VAL A 294 14.68 -30.81 -15.68
N ALA A 295 14.26 -32.06 -15.52
CA ALA A 295 13.25 -32.69 -16.38
C ALA A 295 11.85 -32.09 -16.18
N GLU A 296 11.50 -31.66 -14.97
CA GLU A 296 10.22 -31.00 -14.69
C GLU A 296 10.17 -29.62 -15.32
N PHE A 297 11.22 -28.81 -15.13
CA PHE A 297 11.28 -27.46 -15.70
C PHE A 297 11.41 -27.47 -17.23
N ALA A 298 12.03 -28.49 -17.82
CA ALA A 298 12.09 -28.65 -19.28
C ALA A 298 10.68 -28.73 -19.91
N GLN A 299 9.64 -29.16 -19.17
CA GLN A 299 8.27 -29.14 -19.66
C GLN A 299 7.75 -27.72 -19.94
N LEU A 300 8.32 -26.69 -19.28
CA LEU A 300 7.96 -25.28 -19.48
C LEU A 300 8.41 -24.74 -20.84
N GLU A 301 9.31 -25.44 -21.55
CA GLU A 301 9.65 -25.11 -22.95
C GLU A 301 8.42 -25.09 -23.88
N LYS A 302 7.35 -25.82 -23.52
CA LYS A 302 6.04 -25.71 -24.18
C LYS A 302 5.57 -24.28 -24.33
N PHE A 303 5.88 -23.39 -23.38
CA PHE A 303 5.49 -22.00 -23.32
C PHE A 303 6.64 -21.07 -23.66
N THR A 304 7.80 -21.23 -23.04
CA THR A 304 8.94 -20.30 -23.22
C THR A 304 9.49 -20.31 -24.63
N SER A 305 9.44 -21.45 -25.37
CA SER A 305 9.77 -21.50 -26.80
C SER A 305 8.82 -20.70 -27.70
N GLN A 306 7.65 -20.30 -27.20
CA GLN A 306 6.69 -19.43 -27.87
C GLN A 306 6.83 -17.96 -27.44
N GLY A 307 7.84 -17.64 -26.61
CA GLY A 307 8.06 -16.31 -26.07
C GLY A 307 7.16 -15.95 -24.87
N ILE A 308 6.49 -16.94 -24.27
CA ILE A 308 5.68 -16.77 -23.06
C ILE A 308 6.58 -16.93 -21.83
N PRO A 309 6.82 -15.86 -21.05
CA PRO A 309 7.65 -15.94 -19.85
C PRO A 309 6.92 -16.63 -18.70
N VAL A 310 7.69 -17.18 -17.76
CA VAL A 310 7.14 -17.93 -16.62
C VAL A 310 7.58 -17.28 -15.31
N ILE A 311 6.66 -17.24 -14.34
CA ILE A 311 6.96 -16.94 -12.94
C ILE A 311 6.82 -18.24 -12.14
N VAL A 312 7.91 -18.71 -11.51
CA VAL A 312 7.86 -19.67 -10.42
C VAL A 312 7.53 -18.85 -9.16
N GLY A 313 6.22 -18.71 -8.86
CA GLY A 313 5.72 -17.82 -7.81
C GLY A 313 6.18 -18.23 -6.41
N GLU A 314 6.45 -19.56 -6.23
CA GLU A 314 6.93 -20.09 -4.96
C GLU A 314 7.90 -21.26 -5.20
N TYR A 315 9.01 -21.24 -4.46
CA TYR A 315 9.90 -22.38 -4.28
C TYR A 315 10.64 -22.22 -2.94
N GLY A 316 11.11 -23.31 -2.38
CA GLY A 316 11.88 -23.28 -1.13
C GLY A 316 12.03 -24.65 -0.48
N ALA A 317 12.61 -24.69 0.70
CA ALA A 317 12.71 -25.89 1.52
C ALA A 317 12.74 -25.54 3.00
N ILE A 318 11.99 -26.32 3.80
CA ILE A 318 11.99 -26.26 5.27
C ILE A 318 13.41 -26.39 5.80
N ASP A 319 13.74 -25.59 6.80
CA ASP A 319 15.01 -25.71 7.51
C ASP A 319 15.08 -27.00 8.34
N LYS A 320 15.88 -27.93 7.88
CA LYS A 320 16.21 -29.21 8.55
C LYS A 320 17.64 -29.19 9.10
N ARG A 321 18.20 -28.02 9.34
CA ARG A 321 19.63 -27.80 9.67
C ARG A 321 20.57 -28.33 8.58
N ASN A 322 20.18 -28.21 7.33
CA ASN A 322 20.84 -28.73 6.13
C ASN A 322 21.21 -27.60 5.16
N GLU A 323 21.79 -26.53 5.65
CA GLU A 323 22.06 -25.29 4.92
C GLU A 323 22.81 -25.52 3.59
N ALA A 324 23.86 -26.35 3.59
CA ALA A 324 24.61 -26.65 2.37
C ALA A 324 23.78 -27.34 1.28
N ASP A 325 22.80 -28.17 1.67
CA ASP A 325 21.89 -28.83 0.75
C ASP A 325 20.83 -27.87 0.23
N ARG A 326 20.31 -27.00 1.09
CA ARG A 326 19.39 -25.92 0.68
C ARG A 326 20.09 -24.94 -0.25
N ALA A 327 21.30 -24.50 0.06
CA ALA A 327 22.09 -23.63 -0.81
C ALA A 327 22.26 -24.23 -2.21
N TYR A 328 22.68 -25.50 -2.29
CA TYR A 328 22.81 -26.20 -3.57
C TYR A 328 21.47 -26.31 -4.32
N HIS A 329 20.39 -26.66 -3.66
CA HIS A 329 19.05 -26.70 -4.24
C HIS A 329 18.63 -25.34 -4.81
N TYR A 330 18.83 -24.26 -4.05
CA TYR A 330 18.42 -22.91 -4.47
C TYR A 330 19.26 -22.40 -5.64
N GLU A 331 20.55 -22.70 -5.66
CA GLU A 331 21.45 -22.38 -6.78
C GLU A 331 21.00 -23.11 -8.05
N VAL A 332 20.65 -24.40 -7.94
CA VAL A 332 20.15 -25.22 -9.06
C VAL A 332 18.84 -24.65 -9.61
N VAL A 333 17.84 -24.35 -8.76
CA VAL A 333 16.55 -23.78 -9.21
C VAL A 333 16.78 -22.50 -9.99
N ASN A 334 17.57 -21.56 -9.44
CA ASN A 334 17.80 -20.26 -10.08
C ASN A 334 18.65 -20.35 -11.34
N ARG A 335 19.60 -21.30 -11.42
CA ARG A 335 20.38 -21.56 -12.63
C ARG A 335 19.51 -22.07 -13.78
N ILE A 336 18.57 -22.95 -13.50
CA ILE A 336 17.63 -23.44 -14.53
C ILE A 336 16.71 -22.27 -14.97
N CYS A 337 16.21 -21.48 -14.04
CA CYS A 337 15.37 -20.33 -14.36
C CYS A 337 16.10 -19.30 -15.21
N ASN A 338 17.34 -18.99 -14.90
CA ASN A 338 18.18 -18.03 -15.65
C ASN A 338 18.34 -18.40 -17.12
N THR A 339 18.36 -19.67 -17.45
CA THR A 339 18.51 -20.15 -18.85
C THR A 339 17.20 -20.18 -19.63
N GLY A 340 16.04 -19.95 -19.02
CA GLY A 340 14.74 -20.34 -19.55
C GLY A 340 13.65 -19.27 -19.65
N MET A 341 13.92 -17.97 -19.63
CA MET A 341 12.89 -16.92 -19.52
C MET A 341 11.98 -17.13 -18.31
N ILE A 342 12.55 -17.48 -17.16
CA ILE A 342 11.82 -17.79 -15.94
C ILE A 342 12.32 -16.91 -14.79
N VAL A 343 11.39 -16.31 -14.04
CA VAL A 343 11.65 -15.62 -12.78
C VAL A 343 11.25 -16.54 -11.64
N ALA A 344 12.08 -16.70 -10.61
CA ALA A 344 11.77 -17.49 -9.43
C ALA A 344 11.68 -16.63 -8.18
N CYS A 345 10.57 -16.77 -7.43
CA CYS A 345 10.32 -16.06 -6.17
C CYS A 345 10.45 -17.04 -4.99
N TYR A 346 11.48 -16.85 -4.19
CA TYR A 346 11.68 -17.67 -2.99
C TYR A 346 10.54 -17.47 -1.98
N TRP A 347 10.01 -18.56 -1.40
CA TRP A 347 9.02 -18.48 -0.35
C TRP A 347 9.67 -18.21 1.00
N ASP A 348 9.53 -16.99 1.53
CA ASP A 348 9.96 -16.59 2.86
C ASP A 348 8.72 -16.35 3.73
N ASN A 349 8.55 -17.09 4.80
CA ASN A 349 7.37 -17.01 5.66
C ASN A 349 7.56 -16.15 6.91
N GLY A 350 8.71 -15.50 7.08
CA GLY A 350 8.99 -14.60 8.21
C GLY A 350 9.03 -15.28 9.59
N GLU A 351 8.90 -16.59 9.65
CA GLU A 351 8.86 -17.33 10.91
C GLU A 351 10.28 -17.78 11.30
N TYR A 352 10.99 -16.93 12.05
CA TYR A 352 12.35 -17.17 12.46
C TYR A 352 12.46 -17.44 13.96
N ASP A 353 12.79 -18.69 14.33
CA ASP A 353 13.11 -19.12 15.69
C ASP A 353 14.15 -20.24 15.63
N LEU A 354 15.40 -19.92 15.98
CA LEU A 354 16.49 -20.89 16.03
C LEU A 354 16.30 -21.96 17.11
N GLU A 355 15.44 -21.75 18.08
CA GLU A 355 15.14 -22.70 19.17
C GLU A 355 14.07 -23.71 18.76
N LYS A 356 13.31 -23.45 17.68
CA LYS A 356 12.34 -24.38 17.13
C LYS A 356 13.01 -25.67 16.61
N GLU A 357 12.26 -26.75 16.65
CA GLU A 357 12.70 -28.03 16.08
C GLU A 357 12.97 -27.89 14.57
N PRO A 358 14.02 -28.55 14.04
CA PRO A 358 14.29 -28.59 12.61
C PRO A 358 13.11 -29.24 11.89
N THR A 359 12.29 -28.69 11.16
CA THR A 359 11.08 -29.18 10.49
C THR A 359 9.81 -28.39 10.81
N ASP A 360 9.86 -27.41 11.69
CA ASP A 360 8.72 -26.52 11.94
C ASP A 360 8.67 -25.45 10.83
N TYR A 361 8.20 -25.81 9.65
CA TYR A 361 7.89 -24.94 8.48
C TYR A 361 8.64 -23.59 8.42
N ASN A 362 9.94 -23.56 8.75
CA ASN A 362 10.76 -22.37 8.70
C ASN A 362 11.43 -22.25 7.31
N PHE A 363 11.02 -21.20 6.56
CA PHE A 363 11.59 -20.84 5.25
C PHE A 363 12.33 -19.51 5.28
N THR A 364 12.47 -18.88 6.42
CA THR A 364 12.94 -17.50 6.56
C THR A 364 14.36 -17.31 6.08
N LEU A 365 14.58 -16.31 5.23
CA LEU A 365 15.90 -15.80 4.83
C LEU A 365 16.20 -14.45 5.48
N ILE A 366 15.18 -13.64 5.76
CA ILE A 366 15.28 -12.28 6.29
C ILE A 366 14.59 -12.22 7.67
N ASP A 367 15.32 -11.82 8.70
CA ASP A 367 14.76 -11.42 10.00
C ASP A 367 14.07 -10.07 9.83
N ARG A 368 12.73 -10.07 9.80
CA ARG A 368 11.92 -8.88 9.52
C ARG A 368 11.88 -7.89 10.68
N GLU A 369 12.11 -8.35 11.92
CA GLU A 369 12.16 -7.48 13.10
C GLU A 369 13.49 -6.71 13.15
N LYS A 370 14.61 -7.39 12.87
CA LYS A 370 15.94 -6.78 12.87
C LYS A 370 16.33 -6.15 11.55
N CYS A 371 15.62 -6.48 10.47
CA CYS A 371 15.94 -6.07 9.11
C CYS A 371 17.36 -6.50 8.70
N GLU A 372 17.67 -7.78 8.88
CA GLU A 372 18.97 -8.36 8.51
C GLU A 372 18.80 -9.78 7.95
N PRO A 373 19.73 -10.25 7.09
CA PRO A 373 19.68 -11.61 6.56
C PRO A 373 20.00 -12.65 7.66
N VAL A 374 19.17 -13.69 7.75
CA VAL A 374 19.38 -14.84 8.66
C VAL A 374 20.40 -15.82 8.06
N TYR A 375 20.26 -16.10 6.76
CA TYR A 375 21.08 -17.06 6.02
C TYR A 375 21.72 -16.41 4.79
N PRO A 376 22.78 -15.58 4.95
CA PRO A 376 23.41 -14.88 3.84
C PRO A 376 23.98 -15.83 2.79
N ASP A 377 24.47 -17.01 3.18
CA ASP A 377 25.02 -18.01 2.24
C ASP A 377 23.92 -18.67 1.37
N LEU A 378 22.67 -18.77 1.87
CA LEU A 378 21.50 -19.20 1.07
C LEU A 378 21.10 -18.14 0.04
N ILE A 379 21.07 -16.87 0.46
CA ILE A 379 20.83 -15.76 -0.44
C ILE A 379 21.93 -15.71 -1.52
N ALA A 380 23.17 -15.86 -1.14
CA ALA A 380 24.30 -15.93 -2.07
C ALA A 380 24.13 -17.06 -3.11
N ALA A 381 23.61 -18.22 -2.71
CA ALA A 381 23.35 -19.34 -3.62
C ALA A 381 22.24 -19.02 -4.63
N ILE A 382 21.15 -18.38 -4.19
CA ILE A 382 20.08 -17.88 -5.06
C ILE A 382 20.67 -16.97 -6.14
N LEU A 383 21.47 -15.98 -5.71
CA LEU A 383 22.05 -14.97 -6.62
C LEU A 383 23.10 -15.56 -7.56
N ARG A 384 23.95 -16.50 -7.11
CA ARG A 384 24.86 -17.23 -8.01
C ARG A 384 24.09 -17.99 -9.10
N GLY A 385 23.03 -18.69 -8.73
CA GLY A 385 22.18 -19.36 -9.70
C GLY A 385 21.58 -18.38 -10.72
N LYS A 386 21.16 -17.19 -10.27
CA LYS A 386 20.54 -16.15 -11.11
C LYS A 386 21.56 -15.44 -12.01
N TYR A 387 22.75 -15.09 -11.53
CA TYR A 387 23.65 -14.18 -12.24
C TYR A 387 24.90 -14.83 -12.83
N LEU A 388 25.37 -16.00 -12.32
CA LEU A 388 26.51 -16.66 -12.90
C LEU A 388 26.10 -17.58 -14.06
N GLU A 389 26.83 -17.47 -15.17
CA GLU A 389 26.63 -18.33 -16.32
C GLU A 389 27.02 -19.78 -16.00
N GLY A 390 26.32 -20.71 -16.62
CA GLY A 390 26.58 -22.13 -16.51
C GLY A 390 25.61 -22.98 -17.30
N PRO A 391 25.89 -24.30 -17.42
CA PRO A 391 25.01 -25.20 -18.16
C PRO A 391 23.64 -25.38 -17.47
N ALA A 392 22.58 -25.49 -18.28
CA ALA A 392 21.21 -25.65 -17.80
C ALA A 392 20.98 -26.99 -17.06
N ASP A 393 21.83 -27.98 -17.27
CA ASP A 393 21.80 -29.26 -16.55
C ASP A 393 22.51 -29.21 -15.19
N CYS A 394 23.01 -28.02 -14.80
CA CYS A 394 23.71 -27.75 -13.53
C CYS A 394 24.87 -28.72 -13.22
N SER A 395 25.49 -29.31 -14.25
CA SER A 395 26.56 -30.32 -14.10
C SER A 395 27.87 -29.74 -13.55
N ASP A 396 28.05 -28.43 -13.57
CA ASP A 396 29.15 -27.66 -12.98
C ASP A 396 28.95 -27.35 -11.49
N LEU A 397 27.71 -27.40 -10.98
CA LEU A 397 27.39 -27.09 -9.59
C LEU A 397 27.72 -28.26 -8.66
N SER A 398 28.12 -27.94 -7.45
CA SER A 398 28.39 -28.92 -6.41
C SER A 398 28.00 -28.44 -5.03
N LYS A 399 27.58 -29.41 -4.18
CA LYS A 399 27.21 -29.13 -2.79
C LYS A 399 28.43 -28.66 -1.99
N GLY A 400 28.22 -27.62 -1.17
CA GLY A 400 29.27 -27.07 -0.32
C GLY A 400 30.35 -26.30 -1.08
N THR A 401 30.02 -25.76 -2.24
CA THR A 401 30.89 -24.84 -2.98
C THR A 401 31.38 -23.73 -2.07
N GLN A 402 32.70 -23.59 -1.94
CA GLN A 402 33.30 -22.51 -1.16
C GLN A 402 33.27 -21.22 -1.99
N ILE A 403 32.87 -20.13 -1.35
CA ILE A 403 32.94 -18.80 -1.95
C ILE A 403 34.42 -18.39 -2.00
N VAL A 404 34.89 -18.02 -3.18
CA VAL A 404 36.15 -17.30 -3.41
C VAL A 404 35.80 -15.80 -3.42
N PRO A 405 36.03 -15.09 -2.28
CA PRO A 405 35.54 -13.73 -2.15
C PRO A 405 36.26 -12.77 -3.07
N ILE A 406 35.53 -11.72 -3.49
CA ILE A 406 36.10 -10.60 -4.23
C ILE A 406 37.01 -9.80 -3.31
N THR A 407 38.25 -9.53 -3.78
CA THR A 407 39.27 -8.76 -3.04
C THR A 407 39.43 -7.35 -3.56
N ASP A 408 39.16 -7.10 -4.83
CA ASP A 408 39.12 -5.77 -5.45
C ASP A 408 38.33 -5.82 -6.78
N PHE A 409 37.81 -4.66 -7.20
CA PHE A 409 37.21 -4.42 -8.51
C PHE A 409 37.28 -2.93 -8.85
N GLN A 410 36.96 -2.55 -10.08
CA GLN A 410 36.86 -1.16 -10.52
C GLN A 410 35.45 -0.87 -10.99
N MET A 411 34.95 0.33 -10.72
CA MET A 411 33.75 0.86 -11.39
C MET A 411 34.14 1.47 -12.74
N ASP A 412 33.22 1.52 -13.66
CA ASP A 412 33.42 2.17 -14.96
C ASP A 412 33.53 3.69 -14.83
N LYS A 413 32.89 4.29 -13.79
CA LYS A 413 32.89 5.71 -13.49
C LYS A 413 32.90 6.00 -11.98
N ASP A 414 33.41 7.19 -11.63
CA ASP A 414 33.38 7.74 -10.28
C ASP A 414 32.25 8.79 -10.12
N VAL A 415 31.81 9.38 -11.24
CA VAL A 415 30.79 10.44 -11.28
C VAL A 415 29.87 10.23 -12.48
N LEU A 416 28.58 10.40 -12.29
CA LEU A 416 27.54 10.32 -13.31
C LEU A 416 26.57 11.51 -13.16
N CYS A 417 26.18 12.13 -14.28
CA CYS A 417 25.12 13.13 -14.33
C CYS A 417 24.05 12.71 -15.34
N ILE A 418 22.79 12.59 -14.91
CA ILE A 418 21.67 12.13 -15.75
C ILE A 418 20.41 12.95 -15.50
N GLU A 419 19.49 13.00 -16.47
CA GLU A 419 18.19 13.69 -16.33
C GLU A 419 17.17 12.81 -15.60
N VAL A 420 16.23 13.43 -14.88
CA VAL A 420 15.09 12.74 -14.28
C VAL A 420 14.39 11.85 -15.32
N GLY A 421 14.14 10.59 -14.97
CA GLY A 421 13.57 9.57 -15.84
C GLY A 421 14.58 8.83 -16.73
N ALA A 422 15.87 9.21 -16.74
CA ALA A 422 16.88 8.49 -17.49
C ALA A 422 17.20 7.14 -16.85
N LEU A 423 17.58 6.19 -17.70
CA LEU A 423 18.15 4.90 -17.33
C LEU A 423 19.62 4.90 -17.80
N TYR A 424 20.53 4.50 -16.93
CA TYR A 424 21.94 4.36 -17.23
C TYR A 424 22.46 3.01 -16.75
N GLU A 425 23.18 2.29 -17.62
CA GLU A 425 23.83 1.03 -17.26
C GLU A 425 25.28 1.29 -16.89
N THR A 426 25.64 0.95 -15.66
CA THR A 426 27.03 0.93 -15.16
C THR A 426 27.49 -0.51 -14.96
N SER A 427 28.76 -0.73 -14.82
CA SER A 427 29.31 -2.06 -14.60
C SER A 427 30.54 -2.03 -13.72
N VAL A 428 30.85 -3.15 -13.11
CA VAL A 428 32.17 -3.41 -12.48
C VAL A 428 33.05 -4.18 -13.42
N LYS A 429 34.37 -3.93 -13.32
CA LYS A 429 35.41 -4.57 -14.15
C LYS A 429 36.64 -4.85 -13.31
N ASP A 430 37.60 -5.58 -13.92
CA ASP A 430 38.87 -5.95 -13.27
C ASP A 430 38.63 -6.62 -11.91
N ILE A 431 37.61 -7.49 -11.83
CA ILE A 431 37.25 -8.21 -10.59
C ILE A 431 38.38 -9.18 -10.24
N LEU A 432 38.81 -9.15 -9.00
CA LEU A 432 39.89 -9.99 -8.48
C LEU A 432 39.41 -10.80 -7.27
N PRO A 433 39.81 -12.08 -7.12
CA PRO A 433 40.55 -12.87 -8.13
C PRO A 433 39.67 -13.24 -9.34
N GLU A 434 40.26 -13.55 -10.49
CA GLU A 434 39.52 -13.88 -11.72
C GLU A 434 38.63 -15.14 -11.62
N ASP A 435 38.93 -16.03 -10.69
CA ASP A 435 38.18 -17.26 -10.42
C ASP A 435 37.13 -17.09 -9.29
N THR A 436 36.79 -15.86 -8.97
CA THR A 436 35.73 -15.57 -7.96
C THR A 436 34.37 -16.14 -8.38
N ASN A 437 33.61 -16.59 -7.41
CA ASN A 437 32.21 -16.94 -7.53
C ASN A 437 31.33 -16.14 -6.52
N ASP A 438 31.88 -15.04 -6.02
CA ASP A 438 31.17 -14.04 -5.22
C ASP A 438 30.38 -13.11 -6.12
N ILE A 439 29.35 -12.46 -5.59
CA ILE A 439 28.41 -11.60 -6.31
C ILE A 439 28.65 -10.14 -5.91
N VAL A 440 28.58 -9.24 -6.88
CA VAL A 440 28.54 -7.79 -6.63
C VAL A 440 27.10 -7.35 -6.53
N LEU A 441 26.76 -6.74 -5.40
CA LEU A 441 25.46 -6.12 -5.14
C LEU A 441 25.56 -4.60 -5.23
N TRP A 442 24.41 -3.94 -5.32
CA TRP A 442 24.32 -2.50 -5.51
C TRP A 442 23.35 -1.89 -4.50
N LYS A 443 23.63 -0.69 -4.05
CA LYS A 443 22.73 0.10 -3.22
C LYS A 443 22.88 1.59 -3.46
N THR A 444 21.86 2.35 -3.11
CA THR A 444 21.85 3.82 -3.12
C THR A 444 21.68 4.36 -1.71
N ASP A 445 22.26 5.55 -1.45
CA ASP A 445 22.06 6.25 -0.20
C ASP A 445 20.69 6.96 -0.16
N ASP A 446 20.17 7.41 -1.33
CA ASP A 446 18.88 8.07 -1.46
C ASP A 446 18.12 7.58 -2.71
N PRO A 447 17.18 6.62 -2.54
CA PRO A 447 16.38 6.09 -3.65
C PRO A 447 15.39 7.11 -4.22
N SER A 448 15.11 8.22 -3.52
CA SER A 448 14.29 9.31 -4.07
C SER A 448 14.99 10.11 -5.15
N VAL A 449 16.33 10.09 -5.17
CA VAL A 449 17.19 10.71 -6.20
C VAL A 449 17.48 9.73 -7.32
N ALA A 450 18.04 8.56 -6.99
CA ALA A 450 18.30 7.50 -7.97
C ALA A 450 18.25 6.13 -7.31
N THR A 451 17.66 5.16 -8.00
CA THR A 451 17.68 3.74 -7.63
C THR A 451 18.73 3.00 -8.46
N VAL A 452 19.14 1.82 -7.98
CA VAL A 452 20.09 0.97 -8.70
C VAL A 452 19.80 -0.51 -8.46
N TYR A 453 19.83 -1.30 -9.53
CA TYR A 453 19.77 -2.74 -9.45
C TYR A 453 20.63 -3.34 -10.58
N ASP A 454 21.51 -4.29 -10.25
CA ASP A 454 22.38 -4.97 -11.19
C ASP A 454 23.10 -4.01 -12.16
N GLY A 455 23.62 -2.87 -11.62
CA GLY A 455 24.26 -1.82 -12.40
C GLY A 455 23.32 -0.93 -13.22
N ARG A 456 22.01 -1.15 -13.23
CA ARG A 456 21.01 -0.29 -13.87
C ARG A 456 20.60 0.82 -12.92
N ILE A 457 20.98 2.05 -13.24
CA ILE A 457 20.70 3.25 -12.44
C ILE A 457 19.52 3.97 -13.07
N ARG A 458 18.44 4.19 -12.29
CA ARG A 458 17.30 4.97 -12.71
C ARG A 458 17.24 6.29 -11.98
N ALA A 459 17.24 7.41 -12.73
CA ALA A 459 17.08 8.75 -12.20
C ALA A 459 15.62 8.98 -11.77
N ARG A 460 15.38 9.31 -10.48
CA ARG A 460 14.03 9.45 -9.92
C ARG A 460 13.66 10.90 -9.67
N GLY A 461 14.47 11.63 -8.94
CA GLY A 461 14.22 13.02 -8.56
C GLY A 461 15.50 13.84 -8.60
N ILE A 462 15.36 15.16 -8.71
CA ILE A 462 16.47 16.10 -8.78
C ILE A 462 17.27 16.06 -7.47
N GLY A 463 18.58 15.92 -7.58
CA GLY A 463 19.45 15.85 -6.40
C GLY A 463 20.78 15.16 -6.68
N THR A 464 21.48 14.83 -5.61
CA THR A 464 22.75 14.09 -5.68
C THR A 464 22.72 12.97 -4.65
N THR A 465 23.09 11.76 -5.06
CA THR A 465 23.18 10.58 -4.20
C THR A 465 24.46 9.81 -4.47
N THR A 466 24.80 8.88 -3.59
CA THR A 466 25.91 7.94 -3.77
C THR A 466 25.33 6.57 -4.15
N ILE A 467 25.87 5.97 -5.20
CA ILE A 467 25.62 4.58 -5.55
C ILE A 467 26.87 3.78 -5.22
N THR A 468 26.68 2.67 -4.52
CA THR A 468 27.75 1.80 -4.06
C THR A 468 27.56 0.38 -4.61
N ALA A 469 28.59 -0.12 -5.31
CA ALA A 469 28.75 -1.52 -5.61
C ALA A 469 29.56 -2.20 -4.48
N TYR A 470 29.15 -3.39 -4.04
CA TYR A 470 29.84 -4.09 -2.96
C TYR A 470 29.77 -5.61 -3.14
N SER A 471 30.85 -6.32 -2.73
CA SER A 471 30.87 -7.77 -2.73
C SER A 471 29.96 -8.30 -1.63
N GLN A 472 29.18 -9.33 -1.92
CA GLN A 472 28.24 -9.91 -0.99
C GLN A 472 28.94 -10.57 0.22
N LYS A 473 30.07 -11.27 -0.02
CA LYS A 473 30.74 -12.06 1.04
C LYS A 473 31.53 -11.20 2.02
N ASP A 474 32.42 -10.37 1.54
CA ASP A 474 33.39 -9.65 2.38
C ASP A 474 33.18 -8.13 2.40
N GLY A 475 32.19 -7.60 1.68
CA GLY A 475 31.81 -6.20 1.68
C GLY A 475 32.85 -5.25 1.07
N VAL A 476 33.76 -5.75 0.23
CA VAL A 476 34.65 -4.89 -0.58
C VAL A 476 33.77 -4.00 -1.45
N SER A 477 33.97 -2.67 -1.40
CA SER A 477 33.06 -1.74 -2.03
C SER A 477 33.75 -0.60 -2.77
N LYS A 478 33.06 -0.09 -3.79
CA LYS A 478 33.40 1.13 -4.52
C LYS A 478 32.14 1.95 -4.70
N SER A 479 32.26 3.26 -4.73
CA SER A 479 31.11 4.16 -4.85
C SER A 479 31.31 5.17 -5.97
N MET A 480 30.20 5.60 -6.56
CA MET A 480 30.12 6.71 -7.49
C MET A 480 29.12 7.77 -7.00
N THR A 481 29.38 9.02 -7.33
CA THR A 481 28.44 10.10 -7.11
C THR A 481 27.51 10.24 -8.33
N VAL A 482 26.20 10.18 -8.10
CA VAL A 482 25.19 10.37 -9.14
C VAL A 482 24.44 11.68 -8.90
N THR A 483 24.50 12.56 -9.89
CA THR A 483 23.74 13.81 -9.90
C THR A 483 22.60 13.66 -10.89
N VAL A 484 21.37 13.85 -10.41
CA VAL A 484 20.17 13.87 -11.23
C VAL A 484 19.74 15.31 -11.43
N ILE A 485 19.64 15.74 -12.69
CA ILE A 485 19.21 17.07 -13.07
C ILE A 485 17.80 17.03 -13.67
N ALA A 486 17.14 18.20 -13.71
CA ALA A 486 15.82 18.35 -14.29
C ALA A 486 15.79 17.87 -15.76
N ARG A 487 14.68 17.23 -16.13
CA ARG A 487 14.38 16.85 -17.51
C ARG A 487 14.21 18.11 -18.37
N LYS A 488 14.69 18.06 -19.61
CA LYS A 488 14.38 19.12 -20.59
C LYS A 488 12.90 19.08 -20.97
N GLY A 489 12.19 20.17 -20.73
CA GLY A 489 10.75 20.30 -20.99
C GLY A 489 10.33 21.72 -21.27
N ALA A 490 9.07 22.06 -21.03
CA ALA A 490 8.56 23.42 -21.19
C ALA A 490 9.24 24.36 -20.20
N GLU A 491 9.61 25.58 -20.68
CA GLU A 491 10.31 26.57 -19.84
C GLU A 491 9.37 27.26 -18.83
N ASP A 492 8.03 27.31 -19.12
CA ASP A 492 7.02 28.03 -18.34
C ASP A 492 6.05 27.03 -17.69
N ILE A 493 6.56 26.12 -16.85
CA ILE A 493 5.71 25.19 -16.09
C ILE A 493 5.01 25.93 -14.95
N GLU A 494 3.69 25.81 -14.92
CA GLU A 494 2.84 26.19 -13.80
C GLU A 494 2.51 24.94 -13.00
N LEU A 495 2.68 24.98 -11.68
CA LEU A 495 2.39 23.91 -10.73
C LEU A 495 1.43 24.42 -9.65
N SER A 496 0.33 23.71 -9.45
CA SER A 496 -0.63 23.99 -8.39
C SER A 496 -0.80 22.75 -7.52
N VAL A 497 -0.67 22.92 -6.20
CA VAL A 497 -0.92 21.92 -5.16
C VAL A 497 -1.81 22.54 -4.07
N PRO A 498 -2.50 21.76 -3.23
CA PRO A 498 -3.16 22.26 -2.04
C PRO A 498 -2.17 22.99 -1.12
N GLU A 499 -2.51 24.17 -0.61
CA GLU A 499 -1.65 24.89 0.34
C GLU A 499 -1.57 24.17 1.69
N GLN A 500 -2.71 23.60 2.16
CA GLN A 500 -2.80 22.86 3.41
C GLN A 500 -3.76 21.67 3.29
N LEU A 501 -3.42 20.59 3.97
CA LEU A 501 -4.26 19.41 4.22
C LEU A 501 -4.38 19.19 5.72
N GLU A 502 -5.57 18.78 6.16
CA GLU A 502 -5.83 18.40 7.55
C GLU A 502 -6.31 16.96 7.59
N LEU A 503 -5.61 16.11 8.31
CA LEU A 503 -5.84 14.67 8.36
C LEU A 503 -5.94 14.19 9.81
N LYS A 504 -6.65 13.10 10.03
CA LYS A 504 -6.57 12.32 11.29
C LYS A 504 -5.45 11.28 11.15
N ALA A 505 -4.85 10.90 12.25
CA ALA A 505 -3.93 9.75 12.27
C ALA A 505 -4.62 8.52 11.65
N ASP A 506 -3.86 7.68 10.97
CA ASP A 506 -4.30 6.49 10.23
C ASP A 506 -5.27 6.77 9.06
N SER A 507 -5.41 8.04 8.65
CA SER A 507 -6.17 8.40 7.44
C SER A 507 -5.24 8.78 6.30
N TYR A 508 -5.76 8.75 5.06
CA TYR A 508 -4.99 9.13 3.88
C TYR A 508 -5.78 10.03 2.94
N THR A 509 -5.05 10.75 2.10
CA THR A 509 -5.58 11.51 0.96
C THR A 509 -4.56 11.52 -0.17
N TYR A 510 -4.86 12.22 -1.28
CA TYR A 510 -3.92 12.38 -2.39
C TYR A 510 -3.64 13.87 -2.63
N ILE A 511 -2.38 14.19 -2.93
CA ILE A 511 -2.03 15.49 -3.49
C ILE A 511 -2.41 15.48 -4.95
N ASN A 512 -3.51 16.17 -5.29
CA ASN A 512 -3.97 16.32 -6.66
C ASN A 512 -3.21 17.48 -7.32
N ALA A 513 -1.93 17.26 -7.62
CA ALA A 513 -1.11 18.25 -8.30
C ALA A 513 -1.62 18.49 -9.73
N LYS A 514 -1.60 19.75 -10.16
CA LYS A 514 -2.03 20.18 -11.49
C LYS A 514 -0.95 21.01 -12.16
N THR A 515 -0.87 20.91 -13.48
CA THR A 515 0.12 21.61 -14.30
C THR A 515 -0.47 22.04 -15.64
N ASN A 516 0.19 22.95 -16.34
CA ASN A 516 -0.14 23.35 -17.70
C ASN A 516 0.45 22.43 -18.79
N ASP A 517 1.28 21.43 -18.42
CA ASP A 517 1.82 20.43 -19.35
C ASP A 517 1.42 19.01 -18.90
N ALA A 518 0.54 18.35 -19.65
CA ALA A 518 0.07 16.98 -19.38
C ALA A 518 1.17 15.91 -19.49
N LYS A 519 2.36 16.25 -19.95
CA LYS A 519 3.53 15.36 -20.00
C LYS A 519 4.40 15.42 -18.75
N GLU A 520 4.12 16.36 -17.85
CA GLU A 520 4.81 16.42 -16.56
C GLU A 520 4.39 15.23 -15.70
N TYR A 521 5.35 14.74 -14.92
CA TYR A 521 5.14 13.83 -13.80
C TYR A 521 5.86 14.38 -12.57
N PHE A 522 5.41 13.94 -11.41
CA PHE A 522 5.83 14.52 -10.15
C PHE A 522 6.62 13.53 -9.30
N THR A 523 7.51 14.08 -8.48
CA THR A 523 8.08 13.42 -7.31
C THR A 523 7.58 14.12 -6.06
N TYR A 524 7.50 13.35 -4.96
CA TYR A 524 6.99 13.82 -3.68
C TYR A 524 7.98 13.49 -2.58
N ARG A 525 8.14 14.41 -1.63
CA ARG A 525 9.01 14.22 -0.47
C ARG A 525 8.36 14.80 0.77
N SER A 526 8.28 14.01 1.87
CA SER A 526 7.83 14.48 3.17
C SER A 526 9.00 15.06 3.98
N SER A 527 8.76 16.13 4.72
CA SER A 527 9.74 16.69 5.67
C SER A 527 9.88 15.84 6.93
N ASN A 528 8.84 15.07 7.26
CA ASN A 528 8.81 14.25 8.47
C ASN A 528 7.96 12.98 8.23
N GLU A 529 8.62 11.86 7.97
CA GLU A 529 7.94 10.58 7.71
C GLU A 529 7.38 9.89 8.96
N ASP A 530 7.67 10.39 10.15
CA ASP A 530 7.02 9.94 11.38
C ASP A 530 5.61 10.52 11.51
N VAL A 531 5.37 11.72 10.94
CA VAL A 531 4.07 12.38 10.93
C VAL A 531 3.28 12.02 9.68
N VAL A 532 3.92 12.10 8.50
CA VAL A 532 3.28 11.88 7.21
C VAL A 532 4.23 11.17 6.26
N THR A 533 3.82 10.05 5.68
CA THR A 533 4.48 9.51 4.50
C THR A 533 3.75 9.93 3.23
N VAL A 534 4.48 10.05 2.14
CA VAL A 534 3.90 10.30 0.83
C VAL A 534 4.47 9.30 -0.18
N SER A 535 3.59 8.65 -0.94
CA SER A 535 4.01 7.69 -1.97
C SER A 535 4.34 8.36 -3.30
N ARG A 536 4.90 7.62 -4.24
CA ARG A 536 5.16 8.07 -5.62
C ARG A 536 3.89 8.49 -6.38
N THR A 537 2.72 8.00 -5.95
CA THR A 537 1.42 8.37 -6.53
C THR A 537 0.81 9.62 -5.90
N GLY A 538 1.51 10.23 -4.94
CA GLY A 538 1.00 11.37 -4.18
C GLY A 538 -0.01 10.98 -3.08
N LYS A 539 -0.09 9.69 -2.69
CA LYS A 539 -0.87 9.24 -1.54
C LYS A 539 -0.16 9.73 -0.26
N VAL A 540 -0.82 10.59 0.49
CA VAL A 540 -0.36 11.13 1.78
C VAL A 540 -1.03 10.30 2.87
N LEU A 541 -0.25 9.56 3.64
CA LEU A 541 -0.71 8.77 4.78
C LEU A 541 -0.30 9.47 6.07
N ALA A 542 -1.28 9.83 6.87
CA ALA A 542 -1.08 10.42 8.20
C ALA A 542 -0.79 9.31 9.21
N LYS A 543 0.33 9.42 9.96
CA LYS A 543 0.78 8.40 10.91
C LYS A 543 0.60 8.82 12.36
N THR A 544 1.20 9.95 12.72
CA THR A 544 1.15 10.49 14.09
C THR A 544 0.80 11.97 14.06
N ASP A 545 0.25 12.45 15.16
CA ASP A 545 -0.07 13.88 15.31
C ASP A 545 1.18 14.73 15.11
N GLY A 546 0.99 15.87 14.42
CA GLY A 546 2.06 16.80 14.14
C GLY A 546 1.87 17.58 12.84
N VAL A 547 2.92 18.25 12.40
CA VAL A 547 2.97 19.00 11.15
C VAL A 547 4.09 18.46 10.28
N ALA A 548 3.79 18.19 9.03
CA ALA A 548 4.78 17.88 8.00
C ALA A 548 4.53 18.75 6.77
N TYR A 549 5.59 18.96 5.99
CA TYR A 549 5.53 19.64 4.71
C TYR A 549 5.81 18.64 3.59
N VAL A 550 4.95 18.58 2.60
CA VAL A 550 5.15 17.71 1.43
C VAL A 550 5.52 18.59 0.24
N THR A 551 6.73 18.42 -0.26
CA THR A 551 7.18 19.06 -1.51
C THR A 551 6.77 18.18 -2.68
N THR A 552 6.11 18.79 -3.65
CA THR A 552 5.81 18.24 -4.97
C THR A 552 6.73 18.89 -5.99
N THR A 553 7.55 18.10 -6.69
CA THR A 553 8.51 18.61 -7.70
C THR A 553 8.17 18.02 -9.07
N ALA A 554 7.95 18.89 -10.05
CA ALA A 554 7.80 18.50 -11.46
C ALA A 554 9.12 18.00 -12.03
N SER A 555 9.09 17.07 -13.00
CA SER A 555 10.29 16.50 -13.63
C SER A 555 11.19 17.56 -14.27
N THR A 556 10.65 18.73 -14.60
CA THR A 556 11.37 19.91 -15.14
C THR A 556 11.95 20.82 -14.07
N GLY A 557 11.68 20.56 -12.78
CA GLY A 557 12.31 21.23 -11.63
C GLY A 557 11.41 22.17 -10.84
N LYS A 558 10.28 22.59 -11.40
CA LYS A 558 9.34 23.45 -10.66
C LYS A 558 8.79 22.72 -9.44
N SER A 559 8.78 23.35 -8.28
CA SER A 559 8.28 22.72 -7.06
C SER A 559 7.33 23.61 -6.26
N ALA A 560 6.48 22.95 -5.46
CA ALA A 560 5.54 23.60 -4.56
C ALA A 560 5.35 22.75 -3.29
N VAL A 561 4.94 23.39 -2.19
CA VAL A 561 4.87 22.77 -0.87
C VAL A 561 3.43 22.77 -0.38
N THR A 562 2.98 21.61 0.12
CA THR A 562 1.73 21.42 0.85
C THR A 562 2.04 21.26 2.33
N ARG A 563 1.44 22.07 3.19
CA ARG A 563 1.48 21.88 4.65
C ARG A 563 0.46 20.81 5.04
N VAL A 564 0.87 19.77 5.74
CA VAL A 564 -0.01 18.70 6.22
C VAL A 564 -0.05 18.75 7.73
N VAL A 565 -1.23 18.92 8.29
CA VAL A 565 -1.49 18.89 9.74
C VAL A 565 -2.19 17.59 10.05
N VAL A 566 -1.60 16.78 10.93
CA VAL A 566 -2.20 15.52 11.40
C VAL A 566 -2.62 15.68 12.84
N GLY A 567 -3.91 15.44 13.07
CA GLY A 567 -4.50 15.55 14.40
C GLY A 567 -4.27 16.92 15.05
N HIS A 568 -4.57 17.01 16.32
CA HIS A 568 -4.13 18.11 17.15
C HIS A 568 -3.86 17.60 18.56
N LYS A 569 -2.60 17.46 18.90
CA LYS A 569 -2.22 17.08 20.27
C LYS A 569 -2.11 18.35 21.10
N ALA A 570 -2.97 18.49 22.09
CA ALA A 570 -2.93 19.59 23.01
C ALA A 570 -1.55 19.67 23.73
N GLY A 571 -0.95 20.84 23.75
CA GLY A 571 0.31 21.14 24.44
C GLY A 571 0.26 20.89 25.95
N ALA A 572 1.37 21.16 26.65
CA ALA A 572 1.48 20.94 28.10
C ALA A 572 0.42 21.69 28.93
N ASN A 573 0.00 22.88 28.47
CA ASN A 573 -1.01 23.72 29.09
C ASN A 573 -2.26 23.87 28.21
N GLU A 574 -2.61 22.84 27.48
CA GLU A 574 -3.73 22.82 26.55
C GLU A 574 -4.54 21.53 26.72
N ILE A 575 -5.82 21.60 26.38
CA ILE A 575 -6.69 20.44 26.23
C ILE A 575 -7.40 20.50 24.89
N SER A 576 -7.80 19.37 24.37
CA SER A 576 -8.56 19.22 23.16
C SER A 576 -10.03 18.99 23.51
N LEU A 577 -10.92 19.92 23.19
CA LEU A 577 -12.34 19.80 23.51
C LEU A 577 -13.17 19.50 22.27
N ALA A 578 -14.09 18.53 22.37
CA ALA A 578 -15.04 18.21 21.32
C ALA A 578 -16.47 18.05 21.87
N VAL A 579 -17.46 18.23 20.99
CA VAL A 579 -18.83 17.73 21.26
C VAL A 579 -18.78 16.22 21.19
N ASN A 580 -19.24 15.58 22.25
CA ASN A 580 -19.33 14.12 22.36
C ASN A 580 -20.82 13.73 22.44
N VAL A 581 -21.28 12.94 21.49
CA VAL A 581 -22.66 12.46 21.42
C VAL A 581 -22.72 10.95 21.71
N TYR A 582 -23.73 10.55 22.44
CA TYR A 582 -24.01 9.15 22.74
C TYR A 582 -25.28 8.70 22.08
N TYR A 583 -25.28 7.52 21.50
CA TYR A 583 -26.48 6.87 20.94
C TYR A 583 -26.54 5.40 21.33
N ASN A 584 -27.71 4.79 21.11
CA ASN A 584 -27.94 3.37 21.40
C ASN A 584 -27.79 2.57 20.09
N ASP A 585 -26.84 1.64 20.04
CA ASP A 585 -26.79 0.71 18.93
C ASP A 585 -27.87 -0.39 19.08
N ASN A 586 -28.40 -0.85 17.97
CA ASN A 586 -29.52 -1.82 17.96
C ASN A 586 -29.14 -3.21 18.47
N ASP A 587 -27.90 -3.49 18.80
CA ASP A 587 -27.39 -4.82 19.16
C ASP A 587 -27.22 -5.09 20.66
N ASN A 588 -27.80 -4.28 21.53
CA ASN A 588 -27.86 -4.50 22.99
C ASN A 588 -26.69 -4.09 23.87
N SER A 589 -26.95 -3.20 24.74
CA SER A 589 -26.30 -2.97 26.03
C SER A 589 -25.07 -2.08 26.12
N TYR A 590 -24.55 -1.52 25.09
CA TYR A 590 -23.51 -0.48 25.17
C TYR A 590 -23.93 0.78 24.44
N PHE A 591 -23.67 1.94 25.05
CA PHE A 591 -23.82 3.22 24.37
C PHE A 591 -22.59 3.43 23.48
N SER A 592 -22.80 3.50 22.19
CA SER A 592 -21.79 4.00 21.26
C SER A 592 -21.71 5.52 21.31
N ASN A 593 -20.60 6.09 20.92
CA ASN A 593 -20.36 7.53 20.96
C ASN A 593 -19.57 8.00 19.75
N GLU A 594 -19.86 9.24 19.33
CA GLU A 594 -19.16 9.94 18.26
C GLU A 594 -18.70 11.31 18.75
N TYR A 595 -17.81 11.94 18.00
CA TYR A 595 -17.19 13.22 18.33
C TYR A 595 -17.29 14.17 17.16
N GLY A 596 -17.64 15.43 17.45
CA GLY A 596 -17.42 16.53 16.52
C GLY A 596 -15.95 16.92 16.41
N LYS A 597 -15.66 17.87 15.54
CA LYS A 597 -14.31 18.38 15.34
C LYS A 597 -13.77 19.01 16.64
N PRO A 598 -12.60 18.59 17.14
CA PRO A 598 -12.04 19.14 18.36
C PRO A 598 -11.48 20.55 18.15
N ILE A 599 -11.47 21.35 19.24
CA ILE A 599 -10.76 22.63 19.32
C ILE A 599 -9.73 22.56 20.44
N THR A 600 -8.61 23.28 20.27
CA THR A 600 -7.61 23.44 21.31
C THR A 600 -7.98 24.60 22.23
N VAL A 601 -7.84 24.36 23.52
CA VAL A 601 -8.13 25.35 24.56
C VAL A 601 -6.93 25.46 25.51
N SER A 602 -6.37 26.67 25.63
CA SER A 602 -5.17 26.95 26.43
C SER A 602 -5.39 27.85 27.64
N GLY A 603 -6.60 28.37 27.85
CA GLY A 603 -6.87 29.29 28.96
C GLY A 603 -8.32 29.73 29.04
N ASP A 604 -8.57 30.65 29.96
CA ASP A 604 -9.87 31.31 30.11
C ASP A 604 -10.28 32.05 28.83
N GLY A 605 -11.52 31.89 28.41
CA GLY A 605 -12.01 32.47 27.16
C GLY A 605 -13.33 31.95 26.71
N THR A 606 -13.85 32.49 25.60
CA THR A 606 -15.10 32.08 24.97
C THR A 606 -14.76 31.26 23.72
N TYR A 607 -15.33 30.07 23.60
CA TYR A 607 -15.06 29.09 22.57
C TYR A 607 -16.36 28.61 21.93
N THR A 608 -16.27 28.11 20.70
CA THR A 608 -17.41 27.54 19.98
C THR A 608 -17.07 26.16 19.45
N LEU A 609 -17.94 25.19 19.69
CA LEU A 609 -17.88 23.83 19.17
C LEU A 609 -19.08 23.52 18.30
N THR A 610 -18.89 22.69 17.29
CA THR A 610 -19.93 22.25 16.38
C THR A 610 -20.00 20.73 16.32
N PHE A 611 -21.19 20.21 15.96
CA PHE A 611 -21.38 18.82 15.56
C PHE A 611 -22.41 18.78 14.43
N ASN A 612 -22.12 18.04 13.38
CA ASN A 612 -22.99 17.88 12.22
C ASN A 612 -23.18 16.39 11.94
N CYS A 613 -24.41 15.89 12.02
CA CYS A 613 -24.74 14.51 11.76
C CYS A 613 -24.31 13.99 10.37
N GLU A 614 -24.23 14.86 9.37
CA GLU A 614 -23.80 14.47 8.02
C GLU A 614 -22.28 14.37 7.87
N GLU A 615 -21.51 15.03 8.74
CA GLU A 615 -20.05 15.10 8.66
C GLU A 615 -19.34 14.30 9.76
N ASP A 616 -19.93 14.21 10.98
CA ASP A 616 -19.27 13.74 12.19
C ASP A 616 -19.79 12.36 12.66
N LEU A 617 -20.83 11.79 12.04
CA LEU A 617 -21.29 10.43 12.34
C LEU A 617 -20.50 9.40 11.52
N SER A 618 -20.07 8.33 12.18
CA SER A 618 -19.43 7.20 11.53
C SER A 618 -20.41 6.33 10.73
N ASP A 619 -19.89 5.49 9.84
CA ASP A 619 -20.67 4.46 9.15
C ASP A 619 -21.39 3.50 10.11
N ASP A 620 -20.82 3.25 11.29
CA ASP A 620 -21.44 2.39 12.30
C ASP A 620 -22.65 3.06 12.95
N ALA A 621 -22.61 4.37 13.17
CA ALA A 621 -23.76 5.14 13.58
C ALA A 621 -24.88 5.10 12.51
N ALA A 622 -24.52 5.24 11.24
CA ALA A 622 -25.47 5.14 10.11
C ALA A 622 -26.11 3.73 10.03
N LYS A 623 -25.32 2.67 10.20
CA LYS A 623 -25.81 1.28 10.24
C LYS A 623 -26.76 1.06 11.43
N ALA A 624 -26.54 1.75 12.56
CA ALA A 624 -27.43 1.74 13.71
C ALA A 624 -28.73 2.56 13.48
N GLY A 625 -28.86 3.21 12.33
CA GLY A 625 -30.03 4.04 11.98
C GLY A 625 -29.98 5.43 12.64
N VAL A 626 -28.81 5.88 13.07
CA VAL A 626 -28.60 7.20 13.66
C VAL A 626 -28.32 8.19 12.55
N ASP A 627 -29.24 9.12 12.33
CA ASP A 627 -29.16 10.10 11.25
C ASP A 627 -29.44 11.54 11.70
N SER A 628 -29.75 11.74 12.98
CA SER A 628 -30.08 13.04 13.55
C SER A 628 -29.81 13.14 15.04
N LEU A 629 -29.69 14.37 15.57
CA LEU A 629 -29.50 14.62 16.98
C LEU A 629 -30.68 14.09 17.86
N SER A 630 -31.82 13.78 17.25
CA SER A 630 -32.96 13.17 17.97
C SER A 630 -32.71 11.71 18.37
N HIS A 631 -31.77 11.04 17.75
CA HIS A 631 -31.33 9.70 18.11
C HIS A 631 -30.27 9.69 19.22
N MET A 632 -29.77 10.85 19.64
CA MET A 632 -28.72 10.93 20.68
C MET A 632 -29.34 10.78 22.07
N THR A 633 -28.75 9.88 22.87
CA THR A 633 -29.15 9.70 24.27
C THR A 633 -28.60 10.78 25.17
N ALA A 634 -27.41 11.35 24.85
CA ALA A 634 -26.82 12.47 25.56
C ALA A 634 -25.79 13.18 24.70
N ILE A 635 -25.63 14.49 24.92
CA ILE A 635 -24.62 15.36 24.28
C ILE A 635 -23.82 16.06 25.38
N TYR A 636 -22.48 15.97 25.30
CA TYR A 636 -21.55 16.58 26.25
C TYR A 636 -20.44 17.35 25.52
N ILE A 637 -19.74 18.23 26.26
CA ILE A 637 -18.40 18.68 25.88
C ILE A 637 -17.39 17.89 26.71
N LYS A 638 -16.44 17.26 26.06
CA LYS A 638 -15.43 16.43 26.71
C LYS A 638 -14.02 16.71 26.20
N ASP A 639 -13.03 16.35 27.02
CA ASP A 639 -11.64 16.24 26.59
C ASP A 639 -11.53 15.07 25.61
N HIS A 640 -11.27 15.42 24.36
CA HIS A 640 -11.23 14.47 23.24
C HIS A 640 -10.08 13.47 23.40
N ASP A 641 -8.89 13.92 23.80
CA ASP A 641 -7.70 13.07 23.95
C ASP A 641 -7.87 12.04 25.07
N VAL A 642 -8.45 12.46 26.20
CA VAL A 642 -8.74 11.54 27.31
C VAL A 642 -9.79 10.52 26.95
N THR A 643 -10.80 10.91 26.15
CA THR A 643 -11.92 10.04 25.81
C THR A 643 -11.54 9.01 24.77
N LEU A 644 -10.63 9.33 23.84
CA LEU A 644 -10.05 8.37 22.89
C LEU A 644 -9.01 7.44 23.53
N GLY A 645 -8.65 7.67 24.81
CA GLY A 645 -7.65 6.85 25.51
C GLY A 645 -6.20 7.25 25.28
N GLU A 646 -5.96 8.34 24.57
CA GLU A 646 -4.61 8.88 24.29
C GLU A 646 -3.97 9.50 25.56
N ALA A 647 -4.81 10.02 26.45
CA ALA A 647 -4.38 10.44 27.77
C ALA A 647 -5.20 9.73 28.87
N LYS A 648 -4.56 9.34 29.97
CA LYS A 648 -5.25 8.66 31.08
C LYS A 648 -6.08 9.60 31.95
N LYS A 649 -5.90 10.91 31.82
CA LYS A 649 -6.48 11.94 32.67
C LYS A 649 -6.26 13.32 32.02
N SER A 650 -7.23 14.21 32.13
CA SER A 650 -7.02 15.61 31.76
C SER A 650 -5.87 16.24 32.54
N LYS A 651 -5.13 17.12 31.90
CA LYS A 651 -4.09 17.94 32.54
C LYS A 651 -4.67 19.07 33.38
N LEU A 652 -5.97 19.34 33.25
CA LEU A 652 -6.66 20.36 34.05
C LEU A 652 -6.83 19.93 35.50
N THR A 653 -6.55 20.83 36.40
CA THR A 653 -6.79 20.69 37.87
C THR A 653 -7.98 21.53 38.33
N ALA A 654 -8.30 22.61 37.62
CA ALA A 654 -9.52 23.41 37.82
C ALA A 654 -10.00 24.00 36.47
N CYS A 655 -11.32 24.05 36.31
CA CYS A 655 -11.96 24.78 35.20
C CYS A 655 -13.46 24.88 35.47
N ASN A 656 -14.07 26.03 35.16
CA ASN A 656 -15.50 26.22 35.17
C ASN A 656 -16.00 26.53 33.77
N ILE A 657 -17.22 26.09 33.43
CA ILE A 657 -17.90 26.35 32.16
C ILE A 657 -19.20 27.09 32.34
N MET A 658 -19.47 28.04 31.50
CA MET A 658 -20.74 28.73 31.31
C MET A 658 -21.15 28.62 29.85
N TYR A 659 -22.34 28.13 29.59
CA TYR A 659 -22.89 28.09 28.22
C TYR A 659 -23.47 29.46 27.89
N ASP A 660 -23.03 30.08 26.82
CA ASP A 660 -23.44 31.41 26.38
C ASP A 660 -24.52 31.36 25.29
N LYS A 661 -24.40 30.38 24.37
CA LYS A 661 -25.33 30.22 23.24
C LYS A 661 -25.34 28.77 22.77
N ILE A 662 -26.52 28.25 22.45
CA ILE A 662 -26.71 26.96 21.81
C ILE A 662 -27.66 27.14 20.63
N VAL A 663 -27.24 26.75 19.44
CA VAL A 663 -28.03 26.84 18.20
C VAL A 663 -28.17 25.43 17.61
N VAL A 664 -29.40 25.01 17.29
CA VAL A 664 -29.71 23.73 16.66
C VAL A 664 -30.45 24.01 15.35
N ASP A 665 -29.88 23.60 14.21
CA ASP A 665 -30.39 23.88 12.86
C ASP A 665 -30.78 25.36 12.66
N GLY A 666 -29.92 26.26 13.15
CA GLY A 666 -30.10 27.69 13.06
C GLY A 666 -31.10 28.31 14.08
N THR A 667 -31.69 27.48 14.96
CA THR A 667 -32.60 27.92 16.01
C THR A 667 -31.85 28.08 17.34
N GLU A 668 -31.82 29.29 17.88
CA GLU A 668 -31.20 29.55 19.19
C GLU A 668 -32.13 29.07 20.34
N LEU A 669 -31.54 28.30 21.27
CA LEU A 669 -32.24 27.67 22.35
C LEU A 669 -32.13 28.45 23.66
N THR A 670 -33.14 28.28 24.53
CA THR A 670 -33.06 28.84 25.88
C THR A 670 -32.17 27.96 26.76
N ILE A 671 -31.13 28.56 27.32
CA ILE A 671 -30.18 27.87 28.23
C ILE A 671 -30.71 27.96 29.67
N THR A 672 -30.68 26.84 30.38
CA THR A 672 -31.13 26.72 31.77
C THR A 672 -30.06 27.03 32.79
N GLN A 673 -28.77 26.99 32.41
CA GLN A 673 -27.67 27.33 33.27
C GLN A 673 -27.63 28.89 33.54
N THR A 674 -27.51 29.26 34.78
CA THR A 674 -27.52 30.69 35.21
C THR A 674 -26.24 31.13 35.90
N GLU A 675 -25.31 30.19 36.18
CA GLU A 675 -24.03 30.45 36.81
C GLU A 675 -22.97 29.45 36.30
N PRO A 676 -21.67 29.81 36.30
CA PRO A 676 -20.62 28.87 35.92
C PRO A 676 -20.58 27.66 36.83
N LYS A 677 -20.31 26.48 36.24
CA LYS A 677 -20.19 25.21 36.94
C LYS A 677 -18.82 24.58 36.64
N SER A 678 -18.33 23.80 37.63
CA SER A 678 -17.12 22.99 37.40
C SER A 678 -17.28 22.07 36.19
N ALA A 679 -16.33 22.15 35.27
CA ALA A 679 -16.24 21.31 34.08
C ALA A 679 -15.43 20.03 34.34
N LEU A 680 -14.97 19.78 35.58
CA LEU A 680 -14.19 18.59 35.91
C LEU A 680 -15.02 17.61 36.73
N LYS A 681 -14.91 16.30 36.36
CA LYS A 681 -15.33 15.21 37.22
C LYS A 681 -14.37 15.01 38.38
N SER A 682 -14.81 14.34 39.41
CA SER A 682 -14.00 13.99 40.59
C SER A 682 -12.73 13.19 40.26
N SER A 683 -12.70 12.59 39.09
CA SER A 683 -11.52 11.91 38.52
C SER A 683 -10.48 12.84 37.88
N GLY A 684 -10.74 14.16 37.84
CA GLY A 684 -9.86 15.15 37.15
C GLY A 684 -9.98 15.09 35.62
N ILE A 685 -11.09 14.60 35.08
CA ILE A 685 -11.37 14.55 33.65
C ILE A 685 -12.27 15.73 33.30
N PHE A 686 -11.95 16.47 32.25
CA PHE A 686 -12.87 17.49 31.71
C PHE A 686 -14.09 16.79 31.10
N ASP A 687 -15.23 17.00 31.73
CA ASP A 687 -16.51 16.44 31.30
C ASP A 687 -17.62 17.30 31.94
N THR A 688 -18.44 17.89 31.12
CA THR A 688 -19.54 18.73 31.58
C THR A 688 -20.63 17.84 32.21
N ASN A 689 -20.62 17.68 33.50
CA ASN A 689 -21.45 16.78 34.28
C ASN A 689 -22.94 16.78 33.96
N ASP A 690 -23.47 17.88 33.42
CA ASP A 690 -24.84 17.99 32.95
C ASP A 690 -24.89 17.85 31.42
N PRO A 691 -25.67 16.91 30.84
CA PRO A 691 -25.79 16.80 29.38
C PRO A 691 -26.44 18.05 28.81
N ILE A 692 -26.07 18.43 27.59
CA ILE A 692 -26.66 19.53 26.88
C ILE A 692 -28.13 19.22 26.59
N ASN A 693 -28.39 18.03 26.09
CA ASN A 693 -29.74 17.49 25.96
C ASN A 693 -29.76 15.97 26.19
N SER A 694 -30.85 15.45 26.73
CA SER A 694 -31.08 14.03 26.78
C SER A 694 -32.45 13.75 26.13
N TRP A 695 -32.41 13.00 25.06
CA TRP A 695 -33.61 12.87 24.21
C TRP A 695 -34.50 11.67 24.57
N ASP A 696 -33.89 10.55 24.91
CA ASP A 696 -34.67 9.33 25.04
C ASP A 696 -35.15 9.05 26.46
N GLY A 697 -36.47 9.25 26.67
CA GLY A 697 -37.16 8.78 27.85
C GLY A 697 -37.53 7.27 27.86
N SER A 698 -37.17 6.52 26.81
CA SER A 698 -37.63 5.12 26.65
C SER A 698 -36.74 4.10 27.36
N MET A 699 -35.52 4.44 27.69
CA MET A 699 -34.58 3.48 28.32
C MET A 699 -34.44 3.60 29.83
N VAL A 700 -34.89 4.66 30.47
CA VAL A 700 -34.65 4.81 31.91
C VAL A 700 -35.80 5.53 32.61
N GLU A 701 -36.81 4.80 33.02
CA GLU A 701 -37.84 5.34 33.96
C GLU A 701 -37.24 5.79 35.30
N GLU A 702 -35.96 5.49 35.61
CA GLU A 702 -35.32 5.80 36.91
C GLU A 702 -34.12 6.77 36.85
N VAL A 703 -33.47 6.96 35.73
CA VAL A 703 -32.44 8.04 35.57
C VAL A 703 -33.18 9.28 35.03
N VAL A 704 -33.88 9.90 35.89
CA VAL A 704 -34.47 11.23 35.58
C VAL A 704 -33.32 12.17 35.25
N VAL A 705 -33.07 12.40 33.98
CA VAL A 705 -32.24 13.52 33.54
C VAL A 705 -32.94 14.81 33.91
N LYS A 706 -32.73 15.22 35.12
CA LYS A 706 -33.40 16.40 35.70
C LYS A 706 -32.72 17.70 35.37
N LYS A 707 -31.60 17.68 34.63
CA LYS A 707 -30.77 18.86 34.43
C LYS A 707 -30.08 18.85 33.05
N HIS A 708 -30.80 19.01 31.99
CA HIS A 708 -30.24 19.34 30.72
C HIS A 708 -30.02 20.86 30.60
N VAL A 709 -29.00 21.26 29.84
CA VAL A 709 -28.63 22.65 29.65
C VAL A 709 -29.58 23.37 28.73
N ALA A 710 -30.04 22.70 27.64
CA ALA A 710 -31.01 23.19 26.67
C ALA A 710 -31.98 22.06 26.24
N ASP A 711 -33.10 22.43 25.67
CA ASP A 711 -34.12 21.48 25.18
C ASP A 711 -34.48 21.81 23.73
N PHE A 712 -34.27 20.87 22.81
CA PHE A 712 -34.59 20.98 21.38
C PHE A 712 -35.57 19.92 20.87
N LYS A 713 -36.36 19.33 21.75
CA LYS A 713 -37.37 18.32 21.43
C LYS A 713 -38.46 18.81 20.43
N ASP A 714 -38.62 20.13 20.32
CA ASP A 714 -39.62 20.73 19.42
C ASP A 714 -39.03 21.02 18.01
N ILE A 715 -37.73 20.70 17.78
CA ILE A 715 -37.07 20.78 16.47
C ILE A 715 -37.20 19.40 15.81
N GLU A 716 -37.83 19.37 14.64
CA GLU A 716 -38.05 18.13 13.89
C GLU A 716 -36.76 17.70 13.20
N ASN A 717 -36.27 16.51 13.57
CA ASN A 717 -35.12 15.82 12.95
C ASN A 717 -33.81 16.66 12.87
N PRO A 718 -33.33 17.24 13.98
CA PRO A 718 -32.21 18.18 13.98
C PRO A 718 -30.90 17.49 13.57
N LYS A 719 -30.10 18.16 12.72
CA LYS A 719 -28.85 17.66 12.15
C LYS A 719 -27.61 18.33 12.71
N THR A 720 -27.68 19.60 13.07
CA THR A 720 -26.52 20.39 13.49
C THR A 720 -26.69 20.99 14.84
N ILE A 721 -25.61 21.08 15.62
CA ILE A 721 -25.58 21.83 16.88
C ILE A 721 -24.29 22.67 16.94
N GLU A 722 -24.45 23.96 17.28
CA GLU A 722 -23.37 24.90 17.59
C GLU A 722 -23.47 25.30 19.06
N ILE A 723 -22.40 25.20 19.82
CA ILE A 723 -22.34 25.47 21.24
C ILE A 723 -21.25 26.48 21.51
N THR A 724 -21.65 27.71 21.91
CA THR A 724 -20.72 28.74 22.40
C THR A 724 -20.74 28.74 23.93
N PHE A 725 -19.54 28.73 24.53
CA PHE A 725 -19.39 28.64 25.98
C PHE A 725 -18.16 29.43 26.45
N THR A 726 -18.16 29.88 27.69
CA THR A 726 -17.02 30.56 28.32
C THR A 726 -16.42 29.65 29.39
N LEU A 727 -15.10 29.46 29.32
CA LEU A 727 -14.28 28.81 30.35
C LEU A 727 -13.66 29.84 31.26
N SER A 728 -13.55 29.52 32.56
CA SER A 728 -12.96 30.39 33.55
C SER A 728 -12.30 29.62 34.68
N GLY A 729 -11.19 30.21 35.21
CA GLY A 729 -10.41 29.61 36.28
C GLY A 729 -9.73 28.30 35.87
N MET A 730 -9.19 28.25 34.64
CA MET A 730 -8.41 27.11 34.15
C MET A 730 -7.05 27.04 34.86
N GLU A 731 -6.77 25.89 35.46
CA GLU A 731 -5.48 25.58 36.08
C GLU A 731 -5.01 24.22 35.55
N PHE A 732 -3.71 24.11 35.19
CA PHE A 732 -3.12 22.90 34.66
C PHE A 732 -2.17 22.23 35.69
N GLU A 733 -2.09 20.89 35.65
CA GLU A 733 -1.20 20.09 36.51
C GLU A 733 0.28 20.41 36.15
N GLY A 734 1.06 20.92 37.08
CA GLY A 734 2.48 21.17 36.85
C GLY A 734 2.86 22.59 36.38
N ALA A 735 1.97 23.57 36.43
CA ALA A 735 2.30 24.97 36.19
C ALA A 735 3.28 25.62 37.20
N GLY A 736 4.10 24.81 37.85
CA GLY A 736 5.15 25.23 38.78
C GLY A 736 6.19 24.13 38.91
N GLU A 737 7.35 24.32 38.27
CA GLU A 737 8.56 23.49 38.32
C GLU A 737 8.49 22.12 37.61
N GLU A 738 8.78 22.08 36.30
CA GLU A 738 9.58 21.03 35.67
C GLU A 738 10.36 21.59 34.47
N ASN A 739 11.71 21.29 34.47
CA ASN A 739 12.55 21.36 33.27
C ASN A 739 12.14 20.30 32.23
N ALA A 740 10.95 20.38 31.68
CA ALA A 740 10.71 19.97 30.31
C ALA A 740 11.24 21.15 29.45
N THR A 741 12.09 20.88 28.50
CA THR A 741 12.38 21.87 27.45
C THR A 741 11.03 22.20 26.80
N GLU A 742 10.44 23.35 27.18
CA GLU A 742 9.27 23.87 26.49
C GLU A 742 9.66 23.95 25.02
N ASP A 743 8.84 23.36 24.16
CA ASP A 743 8.97 23.60 22.73
C ASP A 743 8.72 25.08 22.49
N VAL A 744 9.80 25.79 22.25
CA VAL A 744 9.78 27.22 22.04
C VAL A 744 9.53 27.45 20.55
N ALA A 745 8.34 27.95 20.25
CA ALA A 745 7.93 28.24 18.86
C ALA A 745 8.77 29.37 18.25
N ILE A 746 8.92 29.32 16.93
CA ILE A 746 9.57 30.37 16.14
C ILE A 746 8.55 31.46 15.84
N GLU A 747 8.80 32.66 16.39
CA GLU A 747 7.96 33.83 16.13
C GLU A 747 8.29 34.50 14.79
N SER A 748 9.55 34.49 14.38
CA SER A 748 10.01 35.05 13.12
C SER A 748 11.35 34.47 12.66
N MET A 749 11.61 34.53 11.35
CA MET A 749 12.84 34.08 10.71
C MET A 749 13.38 35.12 9.72
N GLU A 750 14.72 35.18 9.59
CA GLU A 750 15.41 35.87 8.51
C GLU A 750 16.37 34.89 7.80
N LEU A 751 16.37 34.88 6.46
CA LEU A 751 17.24 34.01 5.68
C LEU A 751 18.50 34.75 5.20
N GLU A 752 19.62 34.05 5.19
CA GLU A 752 20.90 34.45 4.60
C GLU A 752 21.41 33.34 3.68
N VAL A 753 22.00 33.70 2.54
CA VAL A 753 22.62 32.77 1.61
C VAL A 753 24.11 33.09 1.52
N VAL A 754 24.96 32.04 1.61
CA VAL A 754 26.42 32.13 1.49
C VAL A 754 26.86 31.20 0.36
N ASP A 755 27.60 31.76 -0.62
CA ASP A 755 28.25 31.00 -1.68
C ASP A 755 29.49 30.31 -1.12
N ASN A 756 29.59 28.99 -1.24
CA ASN A 756 30.69 28.18 -0.74
C ASN A 756 31.84 28.06 -1.77
N GLU A 757 31.72 28.67 -2.95
CA GLU A 757 32.70 28.69 -4.06
C GLU A 757 33.00 27.29 -4.68
N ASP A 758 32.18 26.25 -4.34
CA ASP A 758 32.33 24.88 -4.83
C ASP A 758 31.09 24.39 -5.61
N GLY A 759 30.17 25.30 -5.94
CA GLY A 759 28.88 24.98 -6.58
C GLY A 759 27.78 24.69 -5.59
N THR A 760 28.03 24.84 -4.30
CA THR A 760 27.01 24.75 -3.24
C THR A 760 26.78 26.08 -2.56
N TYR A 761 25.62 26.23 -1.91
CA TYR A 761 25.23 27.41 -1.17
C TYR A 761 24.70 27.01 0.20
N SER A 762 25.23 27.67 1.25
CA SER A 762 24.65 27.53 2.59
C SER A 762 23.45 28.45 2.73
N VAL A 763 22.27 27.91 3.03
CA VAL A 763 21.05 28.67 3.35
C VAL A 763 20.84 28.61 4.86
N ILE A 764 20.86 29.76 5.50
CA ILE A 764 20.85 29.91 6.98
C ILE A 764 19.61 30.67 7.38
N ALA A 765 18.76 30.07 8.21
CA ALA A 765 17.67 30.73 8.91
C ALA A 765 18.14 31.21 10.28
N LYS A 766 17.98 32.51 10.56
CA LYS A 766 18.15 33.10 11.89
C LYS A 766 16.78 33.27 12.50
N VAL A 767 16.56 32.76 13.70
CA VAL A 767 15.25 32.72 14.33
C VAL A 767 15.14 33.61 15.55
N THR A 768 13.93 33.98 15.85
CA THR A 768 13.54 34.66 17.10
C THR A 768 12.35 33.90 17.70
N PRO A 769 12.42 33.50 18.98
CA PRO A 769 13.55 33.67 19.91
C PRO A 769 14.73 32.72 19.60
N GLU A 770 15.95 33.09 20.02
CA GLU A 770 17.18 32.30 19.73
C GLU A 770 17.20 30.89 20.37
N ASN A 771 16.38 30.68 21.39
CA ASN A 771 16.19 29.38 22.05
C ASN A 771 15.02 28.56 21.50
N ALA A 772 14.50 28.89 20.31
CA ALA A 772 13.47 28.09 19.67
C ALA A 772 13.92 26.64 19.46
N THR A 773 12.98 25.68 19.60
CA THR A 773 13.22 24.23 19.53
C THR A 773 12.59 23.58 18.31
N GLU A 774 11.71 24.29 17.61
CA GLU A 774 11.09 23.81 16.35
C GLU A 774 12.14 23.54 15.29
N LYS A 775 11.86 22.57 14.41
CA LYS A 775 12.66 22.35 13.20
C LYS A 775 12.16 23.24 12.08
N ILE A 776 13.08 23.57 11.17
CA ILE A 776 12.78 24.39 9.99
C ILE A 776 12.90 23.53 8.74
N TYR A 777 11.87 23.55 7.92
CA TYR A 777 11.87 22.92 6.60
C TYR A 777 12.17 23.97 5.53
N PHE A 778 13.09 23.65 4.59
CA PHE A 778 13.50 24.53 3.50
C PHE A 778 13.08 23.93 2.16
N ALA A 779 12.53 24.72 1.27
CA ALA A 779 12.17 24.30 -0.08
C ALA A 779 12.67 25.30 -1.13
N SER A 780 13.08 24.78 -2.28
CA SER A 780 13.38 25.57 -3.46
C SER A 780 12.15 25.65 -4.36
N GLU A 781 11.84 26.79 -4.95
CA GLU A 781 10.75 26.95 -5.92
C GLU A 781 11.09 26.37 -7.30
N ASP A 782 12.37 26.29 -7.62
CA ASP A 782 12.88 25.70 -8.87
C ASP A 782 14.14 24.90 -8.59
N GLU A 783 13.96 23.58 -8.40
CA GLU A 783 15.04 22.64 -8.12
C GLU A 783 15.96 22.42 -9.33
N SER A 784 15.53 22.81 -10.56
CA SER A 784 16.43 22.80 -11.73
C SER A 784 17.56 23.82 -11.62
N VAL A 785 17.38 24.88 -10.83
CA VAL A 785 18.40 25.88 -10.54
C VAL A 785 19.25 25.43 -9.35
N ALA A 786 18.61 25.14 -8.23
CA ALA A 786 19.27 24.62 -7.04
C ALA A 786 18.31 23.79 -6.18
N ALA A 787 18.72 22.60 -5.75
CA ALA A 787 17.93 21.72 -4.87
C ALA A 787 18.60 21.58 -3.49
N ILE A 788 17.76 21.41 -2.46
CA ILE A 788 18.19 21.23 -1.07
C ILE A 788 18.21 19.72 -0.75
N SER A 789 19.40 19.22 -0.44
CA SER A 789 19.62 17.77 -0.26
C SER A 789 19.05 17.22 1.07
N GLN A 790 19.11 18.02 2.14
CA GLN A 790 18.53 17.70 3.45
C GLN A 790 17.70 18.89 3.93
N PRO A 791 16.42 18.91 3.59
CA PRO A 791 15.62 20.11 3.73
C PRO A 791 15.15 20.41 5.15
N LEU A 792 15.29 19.47 6.12
CA LEU A 792 14.88 19.66 7.52
C LEU A 792 16.10 19.91 8.41
N ALA A 793 16.12 21.02 9.12
CA ALA A 793 17.20 21.39 10.02
C ALA A 793 16.69 21.77 11.42
N ALA A 794 17.38 21.30 12.47
CA ALA A 794 17.15 21.75 13.83
C ALA A 794 17.72 23.15 14.07
N VAL A 795 17.11 23.91 14.98
CA VAL A 795 17.64 25.18 15.42
C VAL A 795 18.77 24.97 16.46
N GLU A 796 19.94 25.50 16.17
CA GLU A 796 21.09 25.52 17.08
C GLU A 796 21.59 26.93 17.28
N ASN A 797 21.57 27.41 18.51
CA ASN A 797 22.01 28.78 18.85
C ASN A 797 21.35 29.88 18.01
N GLY A 798 20.01 29.74 17.83
CA GLY A 798 19.21 30.69 17.09
C GLY A 798 19.38 30.62 15.55
N LYS A 799 19.91 29.48 15.03
CA LYS A 799 20.11 29.27 13.59
C LYS A 799 19.79 27.85 13.17
N ALA A 800 19.25 27.68 11.96
CA ALA A 800 19.19 26.43 11.26
C ALA A 800 19.84 26.59 9.87
N GLN A 801 20.56 25.61 9.40
CA GLN A 801 21.31 25.68 8.15
C GLN A 801 21.11 24.43 7.31
N VAL A 802 20.95 24.63 6.00
CA VAL A 802 20.91 23.57 4.98
C VAL A 802 21.86 23.90 3.84
N LEU A 803 22.17 22.90 3.00
CA LEU A 803 23.00 23.03 1.81
C LEU A 803 22.12 22.95 0.56
N ALA A 804 22.25 23.93 -0.33
CA ALA A 804 21.65 23.92 -1.66
C ALA A 804 22.72 23.60 -2.72
N ASN A 805 22.49 22.56 -3.53
CA ASN A 805 23.36 22.19 -4.66
C ASN A 805 22.87 22.88 -5.93
N ALA A 806 23.75 23.60 -6.61
CA ALA A 806 23.43 24.35 -7.82
C ALA A 806 23.70 23.51 -9.09
N PHE A 807 22.72 23.48 -10.01
CA PHE A 807 22.79 22.72 -11.26
C PHE A 807 22.80 23.62 -12.51
N LYS A 808 22.18 24.81 -12.40
CA LYS A 808 21.98 25.71 -13.55
C LYS A 808 22.19 27.16 -13.12
N ILE A 809 22.79 27.97 -14.00
CA ILE A 809 22.87 29.43 -13.78
C ILE A 809 21.46 30.03 -13.85
N GLY A 810 21.07 30.77 -12.83
CA GLY A 810 19.73 31.35 -12.72
C GLY A 810 19.41 31.84 -11.32
N GLY A 811 18.15 32.01 -11.06
CA GLY A 811 17.65 32.39 -9.73
C GLY A 811 16.47 31.51 -9.32
N THR A 812 16.46 31.04 -8.08
CA THR A 812 15.33 30.35 -7.47
C THR A 812 14.99 30.98 -6.13
N LYS A 813 13.74 30.93 -5.74
CA LYS A 813 13.30 31.38 -4.41
C LYS A 813 13.42 30.20 -3.44
N ILE A 814 14.08 30.42 -2.31
CA ILE A 814 14.11 29.50 -1.20
C ILE A 814 13.13 29.99 -0.14
N THR A 815 12.24 29.12 0.32
CA THR A 815 11.32 29.39 1.42
C THR A 815 11.62 28.47 2.59
N ALA A 816 11.70 29.03 3.80
CA ALA A 816 11.81 28.30 5.05
C ALA A 816 10.46 28.32 5.77
N TYR A 817 10.08 27.17 6.35
CA TYR A 817 8.81 26.95 7.04
C TYR A 817 9.07 26.41 8.45
N ALA A 818 8.50 27.07 9.46
CA ALA A 818 8.44 26.55 10.83
C ALA A 818 7.12 25.82 11.08
N GLU A 819 7.07 24.87 12.00
CA GLU A 819 5.85 24.14 12.37
C GLU A 819 4.71 25.08 12.76
N GLY A 820 5.02 26.16 13.51
CA GLY A 820 4.10 27.20 13.97
C GLY A 820 3.66 28.23 12.92
N MET A 821 3.81 27.96 11.62
CA MET A 821 3.42 28.82 10.47
C MET A 821 4.32 30.04 10.21
N ALA A 822 5.39 30.27 10.97
CA ALA A 822 6.34 31.30 10.59
C ALA A 822 7.08 30.92 9.30
N THR A 823 7.16 31.83 8.35
CA THR A 823 7.84 31.62 7.06
C THR A 823 8.80 32.74 6.74
N ALA A 824 9.85 32.44 5.97
CA ALA A 824 10.76 33.41 5.41
C ALA A 824 11.20 33.03 4.01
N GLU A 825 11.46 34.00 3.16
CA GLU A 825 11.83 33.80 1.75
C GLU A 825 13.11 34.54 1.42
N ILE A 826 13.94 33.95 0.55
CA ILE A 826 15.11 34.62 -0.02
C ILE A 826 15.33 34.17 -1.47
N LEU A 827 15.82 35.08 -2.33
CA LEU A 827 16.24 34.72 -3.68
C LEU A 827 17.68 34.22 -3.66
N LEU A 828 17.87 32.96 -4.08
CA LEU A 828 19.17 32.38 -4.34
C LEU A 828 19.55 32.65 -5.81
N GLY A 829 20.59 33.43 -6.03
CA GLY A 829 21.16 33.66 -7.38
C GLY A 829 22.37 32.78 -7.61
N VAL A 830 22.26 31.85 -8.54
CA VAL A 830 23.35 30.95 -8.93
C VAL A 830 24.14 31.57 -10.07
N SER A 831 25.45 31.72 -9.88
CA SER A 831 26.41 32.23 -10.90
C SER A 831 27.77 31.60 -10.69
N GLY A 832 28.59 31.63 -11.73
CA GLY A 832 29.98 31.19 -11.62
C GLY A 832 30.21 29.69 -11.66
N ILE A 833 29.15 28.88 -11.80
CA ILE A 833 29.25 27.43 -11.94
C ILE A 833 29.32 27.00 -13.40
N THR A 834 29.88 25.83 -13.66
CA THR A 834 29.66 25.12 -14.93
C THR A 834 28.34 24.40 -14.85
N PRO A 835 27.31 24.68 -15.70
CA PRO A 835 26.07 23.95 -15.67
C PRO A 835 26.29 22.44 -15.81
N ALA A 836 25.54 21.66 -15.03
CA ALA A 836 25.56 20.20 -15.15
C ALA A 836 24.98 19.79 -16.51
N GLU A 837 25.65 18.87 -17.21
CA GLU A 837 25.16 18.32 -18.48
C GLU A 837 24.89 16.82 -18.33
N SER A 838 23.73 16.37 -18.80
CA SER A 838 23.35 14.97 -18.78
C SER A 838 24.15 14.11 -19.74
N GLU A 839 24.60 12.96 -19.27
CA GLU A 839 25.25 11.93 -20.08
C GLU A 839 24.25 10.98 -20.76
N ALA A 840 23.04 10.93 -20.25
CA ALA A 840 21.94 10.15 -20.82
C ALA A 840 20.66 10.99 -20.85
N ALA A 841 19.97 10.97 -21.98
CA ALA A 841 18.65 11.57 -22.11
C ALA A 841 17.60 10.75 -21.34
N SER A 842 16.52 11.41 -20.92
CA SER A 842 15.37 10.72 -20.34
C SER A 842 14.84 9.64 -21.28
N VAL A 843 14.37 8.52 -20.71
CA VAL A 843 13.82 7.41 -21.49
C VAL A 843 12.54 7.82 -22.20
N GLY A 844 12.64 7.96 -23.51
CA GLY A 844 11.57 7.94 -24.50
C GLY A 844 10.40 8.91 -24.35
N ASP A 845 9.59 8.98 -25.38
CA ASP A 845 8.28 9.64 -25.35
C ASP A 845 7.34 8.89 -24.39
N ILE A 846 6.68 9.65 -23.51
CA ILE A 846 5.58 9.14 -22.68
C ILE A 846 4.54 8.54 -23.64
N ILE A 847 4.28 7.25 -23.52
CA ILE A 847 3.14 6.63 -24.18
C ILE A 847 1.91 7.10 -23.40
N PRO A 848 1.06 7.98 -23.93
CA PRO A 848 -0.15 8.36 -23.23
C PRO A 848 -1.00 7.10 -23.02
N ALA A 849 -1.54 6.94 -21.83
CA ALA A 849 -2.53 5.91 -21.59
C ALA A 849 -3.64 6.05 -22.64
N PRO A 850 -4.13 4.95 -23.25
CA PRO A 850 -5.19 5.04 -24.24
C PRO A 850 -6.40 5.70 -23.58
N GLU A 851 -6.99 6.70 -24.26
CA GLU A 851 -8.29 7.24 -23.87
C GLU A 851 -9.31 6.10 -23.98
N VAL A 852 -9.74 5.58 -22.86
CA VAL A 852 -10.86 4.64 -22.81
C VAL A 852 -12.13 5.48 -22.94
N ASP A 853 -12.88 5.28 -24.02
CA ASP A 853 -14.19 5.88 -24.19
C ASP A 853 -15.17 5.30 -23.14
N ILE A 854 -15.26 5.98 -21.99
CA ILE A 854 -16.20 5.63 -20.92
C ILE A 854 -17.64 6.12 -21.21
N SER A 855 -17.95 6.51 -22.43
CA SER A 855 -19.27 7.07 -22.78
C SER A 855 -20.42 6.04 -22.82
N HIS A 856 -20.17 4.76 -22.53
CA HIS A 856 -21.17 3.68 -22.59
C HIS A 856 -21.43 2.90 -21.28
N GLU A 857 -20.88 3.28 -20.14
CA GLU A 857 -21.33 2.73 -18.86
C GLU A 857 -22.13 3.79 -18.07
N THR A 858 -23.39 3.98 -18.45
CA THR A 858 -24.40 4.48 -17.52
C THR A 858 -24.81 3.31 -16.63
N ASP A 859 -24.55 3.40 -15.34
CA ASP A 859 -25.11 2.52 -14.32
C ASP A 859 -26.64 2.49 -14.49
N GLU A 860 -27.18 1.44 -15.09
CA GLU A 860 -28.60 1.15 -15.01
C GLU A 860 -28.89 0.64 -13.58
N GLN A 861 -29.37 1.54 -12.73
CA GLN A 861 -30.10 1.13 -11.52
C GLN A 861 -31.36 0.34 -11.94
N PRO A 862 -31.71 -0.74 -11.23
CA PRO A 862 -32.94 -1.45 -11.51
C PRO A 862 -34.13 -0.59 -11.16
N THR A 863 -34.81 -0.07 -12.15
CA THR A 863 -36.13 0.56 -11.99
C THR A 863 -37.18 -0.53 -11.73
N GLU A 864 -37.83 -0.45 -10.58
CA GLU A 864 -39.08 -1.17 -10.28
C GLU A 864 -40.11 -0.92 -11.39
N GLN A 865 -40.39 -1.94 -12.18
CA GLN A 865 -41.57 -1.94 -13.04
C GLN A 865 -42.82 -2.33 -12.24
N GLN A 866 -43.66 -1.36 -11.99
CA GLN A 866 -45.05 -1.60 -11.64
C GLN A 866 -45.77 -2.32 -12.80
N SER A 867 -46.40 -3.42 -12.44
CA SER A 867 -47.27 -4.19 -13.32
C SER A 867 -48.56 -3.43 -13.58
N GLU A 868 -48.81 -3.09 -14.82
CA GLU A 868 -50.18 -2.88 -15.31
C GLU A 868 -50.56 -3.98 -16.28
N THR A 869 -51.63 -4.66 -15.90
CA THR A 869 -52.30 -5.71 -16.69
C THR A 869 -53.12 -5.08 -17.80
N GLU A 870 -52.91 -5.49 -19.06
CA GLU A 870 -53.97 -5.51 -20.03
C GLU A 870 -53.93 -6.77 -20.90
N SER A 871 -55.09 -7.37 -20.95
CA SER A 871 -55.52 -8.61 -21.63
C SER A 871 -55.68 -8.42 -23.14
N THR A 872 -55.19 -9.36 -23.94
CA THR A 872 -55.96 -9.91 -25.09
C THR A 872 -55.27 -11.18 -25.62
N THR A 873 -56.06 -12.22 -25.70
CA THR A 873 -55.85 -13.56 -26.29
C THR A 873 -56.28 -13.56 -27.79
N PRO A 874 -56.23 -14.70 -28.49
CA PRO A 874 -55.12 -15.32 -29.19
C PRO A 874 -55.44 -15.56 -30.67
N GLU A 875 -54.48 -16.04 -31.50
CA GLU A 875 -54.86 -16.79 -32.68
C GLU A 875 -53.79 -17.88 -33.01
N GLU A 876 -54.28 -19.06 -33.15
CA GLU A 876 -53.62 -20.30 -33.54
C GLU A 876 -53.11 -20.29 -34.98
N THR A 877 -52.06 -21.04 -35.24
CA THR A 877 -52.11 -22.01 -36.35
C THR A 877 -51.01 -23.10 -36.15
N GLN A 878 -51.53 -24.33 -36.24
CA GLN A 878 -50.92 -25.65 -36.26
C GLN A 878 -50.11 -25.93 -37.53
N THR A 879 -49.18 -26.86 -37.47
CA THR A 879 -49.09 -28.16 -38.15
C THR A 879 -47.74 -28.81 -37.80
N SER A 880 -47.66 -29.91 -37.03
CA SER A 880 -47.75 -31.33 -37.37
C SER A 880 -46.55 -31.80 -38.26
N SER A 881 -45.78 -32.81 -37.95
CA SER A 881 -46.08 -34.21 -37.68
C SER A 881 -44.77 -34.96 -37.31
N GLU A 882 -44.78 -35.80 -36.31
CA GLU A 882 -44.76 -37.26 -36.32
C GLU A 882 -43.41 -37.91 -36.74
N ALA A 883 -42.75 -38.59 -35.90
CA ALA A 883 -42.87 -39.95 -35.32
C ALA A 883 -41.79 -40.82 -35.99
N ASP A 884 -41.12 -41.77 -35.51
CA ASP A 884 -41.40 -42.84 -34.52
C ASP A 884 -40.13 -43.66 -34.23
N ASN A 885 -39.96 -44.09 -32.99
CA ASN A 885 -39.79 -45.47 -32.53
C ASN A 885 -38.49 -46.28 -32.62
N THR A 886 -38.10 -46.70 -31.40
CA THR A 886 -37.71 -48.10 -30.98
C THR A 886 -36.33 -48.61 -31.41
N SER A 887 -35.51 -49.19 -30.60
CA SER A 887 -35.60 -50.17 -29.53
C SER A 887 -34.19 -50.56 -29.04
N GLU A 888 -34.01 -50.80 -27.78
CA GLU A 888 -33.01 -51.70 -27.18
C GLU A 888 -33.23 -53.15 -27.56
N PRO A 889 -32.41 -54.19 -27.23
CA PRO A 889 -31.21 -54.27 -26.34
C PRO A 889 -30.15 -55.30 -26.84
N GLY A 890 -29.06 -55.46 -26.09
CA GLY A 890 -28.34 -56.74 -26.13
C GLY A 890 -26.86 -56.77 -25.83
N GLN A 891 -26.58 -57.05 -24.64
CA GLN A 891 -25.50 -57.82 -23.97
C GLN A 891 -24.33 -58.47 -24.77
N GLN A 892 -23.19 -58.40 -24.06
CA GLN A 892 -22.17 -59.38 -23.70
C GLN A 892 -20.82 -59.38 -24.42
N THR A 893 -19.87 -59.22 -23.53
CA THR A 893 -18.61 -59.97 -23.18
C THR A 893 -17.42 -59.90 -24.14
N SER A 894 -16.29 -59.53 -23.70
CA SER A 894 -15.18 -60.29 -23.13
C SER A 894 -13.84 -59.57 -23.20
N ALA A 895 -13.23 -59.59 -22.07
CA ALA A 895 -11.85 -59.48 -21.69
C ALA A 895 -10.72 -59.54 -22.74
N ALA A 896 -9.76 -58.63 -22.61
CA ALA A 896 -8.34 -58.94 -22.59
C ALA A 896 -7.53 -57.82 -21.90
N SER A 897 -6.76 -58.28 -20.94
CA SER A 897 -5.82 -57.57 -20.10
C SER A 897 -4.63 -56.99 -20.86
N SER A 898 -4.22 -55.77 -20.55
CA SER A 898 -2.81 -55.42 -20.47
C SER A 898 -2.59 -54.39 -19.37
N GLY A 899 -1.85 -54.76 -18.37
CA GLY A 899 -1.56 -53.94 -17.18
C GLY A 899 -0.64 -52.78 -17.51
N ALA A 900 -1.01 -51.67 -16.95
CA ALA A 900 -0.07 -50.58 -16.67
C ALA A 900 -0.05 -50.42 -15.16
N THR A 901 1.08 -50.72 -14.57
CA THR A 901 1.38 -50.44 -13.17
C THR A 901 1.46 -48.92 -12.97
N LEU A 902 0.43 -48.36 -12.36
CA LEU A 902 0.50 -47.02 -11.80
C LEU A 902 1.46 -47.05 -10.59
N SER A 903 2.47 -46.22 -10.62
CA SER A 903 3.38 -46.03 -9.51
C SER A 903 2.63 -45.51 -8.28
N ILE A 904 2.87 -46.12 -7.15
CA ILE A 904 2.25 -45.82 -5.84
C ILE A 904 2.48 -44.37 -5.38
N GLY A 905 3.41 -43.61 -6.02
CA GLY A 905 3.76 -42.27 -5.67
C GLY A 905 2.65 -41.20 -5.94
N ALA A 906 1.89 -41.34 -7.02
CA ALA A 906 0.87 -40.36 -7.38
C ALA A 906 -0.42 -40.45 -6.54
N ALA A 907 -0.75 -41.61 -6.04
CA ALA A 907 -1.94 -41.81 -5.19
C ALA A 907 -1.69 -41.38 -3.72
N VAL A 908 -0.44 -41.41 -3.27
CA VAL A 908 -0.05 -40.99 -1.91
C VAL A 908 0.04 -39.46 -1.81
N ALA A 909 0.48 -38.77 -2.87
CA ALA A 909 0.57 -37.31 -2.89
C ALA A 909 -0.79 -36.60 -2.73
N ILE A 910 -1.86 -37.21 -3.27
CA ILE A 910 -3.22 -36.63 -3.18
C ILE A 910 -3.84 -36.84 -1.78
N ILE A 911 -3.48 -37.94 -1.09
CA ILE A 911 -4.08 -38.27 0.22
C ILE A 911 -3.35 -37.54 1.36
N VAL A 912 -2.06 -37.25 1.21
CA VAL A 912 -1.25 -36.63 2.27
C VAL A 912 -1.39 -35.09 2.25
N GLY A 913 -1.59 -34.45 1.08
CA GLY A 913 -1.88 -33.00 1.01
C GLY A 913 -3.17 -32.61 1.77
N VAL A 914 -4.21 -33.44 1.68
CA VAL A 914 -5.48 -33.25 2.39
C VAL A 914 -5.36 -33.51 3.90
N VAL A 915 -4.42 -34.35 4.34
CA VAL A 915 -4.23 -34.68 5.76
C VAL A 915 -3.39 -33.62 6.48
N LEU A 916 -2.48 -32.91 5.77
CA LEU A 916 -1.57 -31.94 6.39
C LEU A 916 -2.24 -30.61 6.76
N VAL A 917 -3.09 -30.09 5.89
CA VAL A 917 -3.82 -28.84 6.24
C VAL A 917 -4.87 -29.10 7.31
N ALA A 918 -5.54 -30.27 7.30
CA ALA A 918 -6.40 -30.68 8.40
C ALA A 918 -5.63 -30.95 9.70
N GLY A 919 -4.37 -31.38 9.62
CA GLY A 919 -3.49 -31.63 10.77
C GLY A 919 -3.08 -30.36 11.50
N ILE A 920 -2.78 -29.29 10.77
CA ILE A 920 -2.39 -27.98 11.34
C ILE A 920 -3.54 -27.36 12.14
N VAL A 921 -4.76 -27.43 11.64
CA VAL A 921 -5.95 -26.92 12.35
C VAL A 921 -6.23 -27.72 13.65
N VAL A 922 -5.99 -29.02 13.64
CA VAL A 922 -6.21 -29.89 14.81
C VAL A 922 -5.12 -29.73 15.88
N VAL A 923 -3.87 -29.48 15.49
CA VAL A 923 -2.76 -29.29 16.45
C VAL A 923 -2.86 -27.94 17.16
N ILE A 924 -3.33 -26.89 16.46
CA ILE A 924 -3.57 -25.58 17.09
C ILE A 924 -4.74 -25.61 18.08
N LEU A 925 -5.75 -26.46 17.83
CA LEU A 925 -6.93 -26.58 18.70
C LEU A 925 -6.75 -27.55 19.90
N LEU A 926 -5.68 -28.34 19.95
CA LEU A 926 -5.51 -29.39 20.97
C LEU A 926 -4.32 -29.20 21.92
N LYS A 927 -3.60 -28.07 21.86
CA LYS A 927 -2.57 -27.79 22.89
C LYS A 927 -3.25 -27.47 24.23
N PRO A 928 -3.05 -28.24 25.31
CA PRO A 928 -3.61 -27.94 26.62
C PRO A 928 -2.92 -26.72 27.23
N ARG A 929 -3.69 -25.72 27.63
CA ARG A 929 -3.24 -24.60 28.46
C ARG A 929 -2.55 -25.15 29.71
N LYS A 930 -1.26 -24.87 29.85
CA LYS A 930 -0.56 -25.04 31.13
C LYS A 930 -0.96 -23.92 32.06
N ASP A 931 -1.76 -24.25 33.06
CA ASP A 931 -1.99 -23.39 34.21
C ASP A 931 -0.67 -23.11 34.92
N LYS A 932 -0.31 -21.84 35.03
CA LYS A 932 0.70 -21.37 35.99
C LYS A 932 0.12 -21.41 37.39
N THR A 933 0.44 -22.42 38.15
CA THR A 933 0.33 -22.32 39.62
C THR A 933 1.65 -21.84 40.16
N THR A 934 1.55 -20.81 40.97
CA THR A 934 2.52 -20.21 41.85
C THR A 934 3.19 -21.24 42.78
N GLU A 935 4.52 -21.10 42.95
CA GLU A 935 5.15 -21.23 44.29
C GLU A 935 6.57 -20.68 44.24
N GLU A 936 6.84 -19.75 45.21
CA GLU A 936 8.05 -19.09 45.75
C GLU A 936 8.96 -18.30 44.83
#